data_dda093311be3b1cf7ace48e398b28dbc
#
_entry.id   dda093311be3b1cf7ace48e398b28dbc
#
_cell.length_a   1.000
_cell.length_b   1.000
_cell.length_c   1.000
_cell.angle_alpha   90.00
_cell.angle_beta   90.00
_cell.angle_gamma   90.00
#
_symmetry.space_group_name_H-M   'P 1'
#
loop_
_entity.id
_entity.type
_entity.pdbx_description
1 polymer ?
#
loop_
_entity_poly.entity_id
_entity_poly.type
_entity_poly.pdbx_seq_one_letter_code
_entity_poly.pdbx_strand_id
1 'polypeptide(L)'
;MTLDQILRDYLETSGESMRALSLRAGLNPKAVSDILNIPGLRPRNVTLSALSAATGHDLFASQPGSSVTFADMIKVAQQNGDGTLVSRLRWLCRNAGWAPELRPVCKQDVIDFFDRNEPARFDLATGSYATYRSMLVNAAGSSQPRQRKRRIDDIAGRYKEVHEAIRSSDLSRSVVYASGAFLLFLHDQGIAPAEVTQDTLAAYYNHRVETSAKSSAACEKHVREIATLIARLSSDPGFVRFGFIAAPHPFADGRDKFRVNPDQIATLMKEFDTRVALWAQGKASRDGLSRAEFIARMDRQEAAGEISAKKAKLRAKRLEKAGRPGQPSRQDAPSRSELLRQAGFLIGKHTWSDKTLATRRGYIVSLAKAVASSVEVVPETIEELTDPEFLDVAAETLKEVNRGEYPSAYVTSVLKTARKIARDYLCRSPEDLREIDDTIALHEVNYQGIAPRNMSKLRLFNDTRIQRTIDLSAVLLRDIDASIQRKRKAGHKSDGSLPKAVEVIDPELGRDIMAALAHDILLARAPRSENVVMARLDWVVWQDGRARIVVPAAQVKMRSAGDADLTIQLGKAASKLLSTYLETVRPAILTASQKENPYMFPAQGKTNADGHYAGLLKRVTARLHEKVGVRINPHLYRHLIGWIWLRDSLDHLPKVQRLLGHKRLQTTIDHYAELDETLISNEWLAHLDSRTAA
;
A
#
# COMPACT_ATOMS: atom_id res chain seq x y z
N MET A 1 22.96 17.54 -30.56
CA MET A 1 22.26 16.24 -30.76
C MET A 1 21.09 16.19 -29.78
N THR A 2 19.95 15.66 -30.19
CA THR A 2 18.82 15.45 -29.31
C THR A 2 19.06 14.22 -28.42
N LEU A 3 18.35 14.10 -27.29
CA LEU A 3 18.41 12.95 -26.43
C LEU A 3 18.23 11.63 -27.19
N ASP A 4 17.23 11.62 -28.09
CA ASP A 4 16.91 10.45 -28.92
C ASP A 4 18.07 10.09 -29.86
N GLN A 5 18.72 11.09 -30.45
CA GLN A 5 19.89 10.85 -31.30
C GLN A 5 21.06 10.25 -30.52
N ILE A 6 21.39 10.79 -29.36
CA ILE A 6 22.48 10.28 -28.53
C ILE A 6 22.22 8.84 -28.10
N LEU A 7 20.98 8.53 -27.70
CA LEU A 7 20.62 7.17 -27.27
C LEU A 7 20.62 6.19 -28.44
N ARG A 8 20.15 6.58 -29.63
CA ARG A 8 20.20 5.73 -30.85
C ARG A 8 21.63 5.48 -31.27
N ASP A 9 22.45 6.50 -31.36
CA ASP A 9 23.87 6.40 -31.73
C ASP A 9 24.64 5.51 -30.74
N TYR A 10 24.33 5.61 -29.46
CA TYR A 10 24.91 4.77 -28.44
C TYR A 10 24.50 3.29 -28.63
N LEU A 11 23.22 3.01 -28.86
CA LEU A 11 22.71 1.65 -29.05
C LEU A 11 23.28 1.01 -30.33
N GLU A 12 23.42 1.80 -31.42
CA GLU A 12 24.03 1.32 -32.65
C GLU A 12 25.53 1.03 -32.46
N THR A 13 26.25 1.90 -31.76
CA THR A 13 27.71 1.74 -31.54
C THR A 13 28.03 0.62 -30.55
N SER A 14 27.23 0.47 -29.50
CA SER A 14 27.44 -0.53 -28.44
C SER A 14 26.90 -1.91 -28.79
N GLY A 15 25.97 -1.99 -29.75
CA GLY A 15 25.22 -3.23 -30.04
C GLY A 15 24.29 -3.68 -28.92
N GLU A 16 24.11 -2.85 -27.89
CA GLU A 16 23.28 -3.14 -26.73
C GLU A 16 21.79 -2.94 -27.06
N SER A 17 20.92 -3.82 -26.59
CA SER A 17 19.48 -3.62 -26.78
C SER A 17 18.95 -2.50 -25.87
N MET A 18 17.84 -1.82 -26.28
CA MET A 18 17.15 -0.81 -25.47
C MET A 18 16.80 -1.35 -24.06
N ARG A 19 16.43 -2.63 -24.01
CA ARG A 19 16.12 -3.32 -22.76
C ARG A 19 17.37 -3.50 -21.89
N ALA A 20 18.47 -3.96 -22.47
CA ALA A 20 19.73 -4.18 -21.74
C ALA A 20 20.26 -2.87 -21.16
N LEU A 21 20.26 -1.80 -21.95
CA LEU A 21 20.66 -0.45 -21.47
C LEU A 21 19.77 0.05 -20.35
N SER A 22 18.42 -0.13 -20.46
CA SER A 22 17.49 0.24 -19.38
C SER A 22 17.82 -0.50 -18.08
N LEU A 23 18.10 -1.79 -18.17
CA LEU A 23 18.44 -2.65 -17.01
C LEU A 23 19.77 -2.27 -16.39
N ARG A 24 20.80 -2.09 -17.21
CA ARG A 24 22.13 -1.67 -16.77
C ARG A 24 22.12 -0.30 -16.09
N ALA A 25 21.27 0.61 -16.57
CA ALA A 25 21.01 1.90 -15.94
C ALA A 25 20.17 1.79 -14.65
N GLY A 26 19.69 0.60 -14.30
CA GLY A 26 18.86 0.43 -13.12
C GLY A 26 17.42 0.95 -13.28
N LEU A 27 16.92 1.04 -14.50
CA LEU A 27 15.61 1.57 -14.85
C LEU A 27 14.62 0.45 -15.21
N ASN A 28 13.35 0.82 -15.41
CA ASN A 28 12.36 -0.09 -15.96
C ASN A 28 12.85 -0.62 -17.33
N PRO A 29 12.69 -1.90 -17.68
CA PRO A 29 13.15 -2.51 -18.94
C PRO A 29 12.69 -1.77 -20.20
N LYS A 30 11.57 -1.05 -20.14
CA LYS A 30 11.01 -0.25 -21.24
C LYS A 30 11.45 1.23 -21.22
N ALA A 31 12.23 1.67 -20.24
CA ALA A 31 12.55 3.08 -20.05
C ALA A 31 13.21 3.70 -21.29
N VAL A 32 14.18 3.06 -21.90
CA VAL A 32 14.84 3.53 -23.13
C VAL A 32 13.89 3.44 -24.32
N SER A 33 13.13 2.36 -24.45
CA SER A 33 12.11 2.20 -25.48
C SER A 33 11.01 3.25 -25.38
N ASP A 34 10.53 3.56 -24.17
CA ASP A 34 9.52 4.60 -23.93
C ASP A 34 10.06 5.99 -24.31
N ILE A 35 11.33 6.28 -24.01
CA ILE A 35 11.99 7.55 -24.38
C ILE A 35 12.10 7.69 -25.90
N LEU A 36 12.46 6.62 -26.61
CA LEU A 36 12.71 6.67 -28.05
C LEU A 36 11.45 6.55 -28.91
N ASN A 37 10.37 5.97 -28.40
CA ASN A 37 9.19 5.61 -29.19
C ASN A 37 7.92 6.38 -28.79
N ILE A 38 7.92 7.09 -27.64
CA ILE A 38 6.76 7.93 -27.25
C ILE A 38 7.08 9.38 -27.57
N PRO A 39 6.43 9.96 -28.61
CA PRO A 39 6.67 11.36 -28.99
C PRO A 39 6.43 12.32 -27.84
N GLY A 40 7.37 13.22 -27.57
CA GLY A 40 7.23 14.24 -26.53
C GLY A 40 7.40 13.74 -25.08
N LEU A 41 7.75 12.49 -24.87
CA LEU A 41 8.08 12.00 -23.54
C LEU A 41 9.34 12.69 -23.02
N ARG A 42 9.21 13.42 -21.89
CA ARG A 42 10.36 13.99 -21.18
C ARG A 42 10.76 13.06 -20.04
N PRO A 43 11.91 12.38 -20.13
CA PRO A 43 12.38 11.52 -19.05
C PRO A 43 12.67 12.35 -17.78
N ARG A 44 12.42 11.74 -16.64
CA ARG A 44 12.73 12.38 -15.34
C ARG A 44 14.25 12.52 -15.18
N ASN A 45 14.69 13.56 -14.46
CA ASN A 45 16.12 13.77 -14.20
C ASN A 45 16.82 12.57 -13.57
N VAL A 46 16.11 11.80 -12.73
CA VAL A 46 16.63 10.54 -12.17
C VAL A 46 16.88 9.51 -13.27
N THR A 47 16.01 9.43 -14.26
CA THR A 47 16.17 8.54 -15.44
C THR A 47 17.34 9.00 -16.31
N LEU A 48 17.45 10.31 -16.58
CA LEU A 48 18.57 10.87 -17.34
C LEU A 48 19.90 10.67 -16.62
N SER A 49 19.96 10.88 -15.30
CA SER A 49 21.16 10.64 -14.50
C SER A 49 21.60 9.17 -14.55
N ALA A 50 20.66 8.24 -14.45
CA ALA A 50 20.95 6.81 -14.52
C ALA A 50 21.44 6.40 -15.92
N LEU A 51 20.83 6.93 -16.97
CA LEU A 51 21.23 6.68 -18.36
C LEU A 51 22.59 7.35 -18.67
N SER A 52 22.84 8.57 -18.19
CA SER A 52 24.14 9.22 -18.34
C SER A 52 25.26 8.42 -17.69
N ALA A 53 25.05 7.92 -16.48
CA ALA A 53 26.00 7.06 -15.80
C ALA A 53 26.23 5.74 -16.55
N ALA A 54 25.19 5.18 -17.15
CA ALA A 54 25.26 3.93 -17.88
C ALA A 54 25.91 4.06 -19.26
N THR A 55 25.69 5.18 -19.97
CA THR A 55 26.20 5.40 -21.34
C THR A 55 27.53 6.13 -21.37
N GLY A 56 27.92 6.81 -20.29
CA GLY A 56 29.08 7.71 -20.25
C GLY A 56 28.85 9.02 -20.98
N HIS A 57 27.64 9.30 -21.49
CA HIS A 57 27.28 10.54 -22.17
C HIS A 57 26.49 11.46 -21.25
N ASP A 58 26.74 12.77 -21.33
CA ASP A 58 25.92 13.78 -20.64
C ASP A 58 24.59 13.99 -21.39
N LEU A 59 23.58 13.25 -20.97
CA LEU A 59 22.23 13.31 -21.56
C LEU A 59 21.44 14.55 -21.11
N PHE A 60 21.93 15.31 -20.12
CA PHE A 60 21.33 16.58 -19.72
C PHE A 60 21.65 17.70 -20.71
N ALA A 61 22.83 17.68 -21.33
CA ALA A 61 23.24 18.64 -22.33
C ALA A 61 22.36 18.63 -23.59
N SER A 62 21.63 17.55 -23.83
CA SER A 62 20.76 17.37 -25.00
C SER A 62 19.34 17.93 -24.83
N GLN A 63 18.98 18.40 -23.63
CA GLN A 63 17.69 19.08 -23.42
C GLN A 63 17.80 20.57 -23.76
N PRO A 64 16.92 21.13 -24.60
CA PRO A 64 16.92 22.56 -24.87
C PRO A 64 16.55 23.33 -23.59
N GLY A 65 17.52 24.03 -23.05
CA GLY A 65 17.37 25.00 -21.96
C GLY A 65 17.76 24.48 -20.59
N SER A 66 19.03 24.66 -20.28
CA SER A 66 19.58 24.83 -18.94
C SER A 66 20.41 23.70 -18.36
N SER A 67 21.68 23.92 -18.47
CA SER A 67 22.70 23.36 -17.57
C SER A 67 22.80 24.12 -16.22
N VAL A 68 21.82 24.93 -15.84
CA VAL A 68 21.84 25.67 -14.56
C VAL A 68 21.60 24.69 -13.41
N THR A 69 22.59 24.52 -12.56
CA THR A 69 22.52 23.67 -11.36
C THR A 69 22.02 24.48 -10.15
N PHE A 70 21.69 23.77 -9.06
CA PHE A 70 21.38 24.42 -7.79
C PHE A 70 22.59 25.21 -7.24
N ALA A 71 23.83 24.76 -7.53
CA ALA A 71 25.03 25.50 -7.17
C ALA A 71 25.12 26.84 -7.90
N ASP A 72 24.81 26.87 -9.21
CA ASP A 72 24.75 28.10 -9.98
C ASP A 72 23.70 29.07 -9.44
N MET A 73 22.51 28.55 -9.11
CA MET A 73 21.45 29.35 -8.51
C MET A 73 21.85 29.92 -7.15
N ILE A 74 22.54 29.14 -6.31
CA ILE A 74 23.08 29.60 -5.03
C ILE A 74 24.10 30.71 -5.27
N LYS A 75 25.00 30.55 -6.26
CA LYS A 75 26.02 31.55 -6.62
C LYS A 75 25.38 32.87 -7.07
N VAL A 76 24.38 32.80 -7.95
CA VAL A 76 23.63 34.00 -8.41
C VAL A 76 22.89 34.66 -7.24
N ALA A 77 22.26 33.91 -6.36
CA ALA A 77 21.59 34.46 -5.18
C ALA A 77 22.60 35.15 -4.22
N GLN A 78 23.81 34.60 -4.07
CA GLN A 78 24.90 35.21 -3.31
C GLN A 78 25.37 36.54 -3.93
N GLN A 79 25.55 36.55 -5.25
CA GLN A 79 25.94 37.78 -5.98
C GLN A 79 24.89 38.90 -5.87
N ASN A 80 23.61 38.51 -5.82
CA ASN A 80 22.50 39.46 -5.65
C ASN A 80 22.26 39.87 -4.18
N GLY A 81 23.03 39.36 -3.23
CA GLY A 81 22.89 39.68 -1.81
C GLY A 81 21.67 39.01 -1.13
N ASP A 82 20.97 38.06 -1.80
CA ASP A 82 19.81 37.36 -1.23
C ASP A 82 20.23 36.19 -0.33
N GLY A 83 20.75 36.52 0.85
CA GLY A 83 21.14 35.52 1.85
C GLY A 83 20.02 34.61 2.29
N THR A 84 18.77 35.08 2.21
CA THR A 84 17.58 34.25 2.57
C THR A 84 17.36 33.16 1.54
N LEU A 85 17.45 33.47 0.25
CA LEU A 85 17.32 32.48 -0.82
C LEU A 85 18.48 31.48 -0.78
N VAL A 86 19.70 31.94 -0.57
CA VAL A 86 20.89 31.07 -0.39
C VAL A 86 20.70 30.06 0.72
N SER A 87 20.24 30.51 1.89
CA SER A 87 19.98 29.66 3.04
C SER A 87 18.91 28.58 2.73
N ARG A 88 17.84 28.98 2.06
CA ARG A 88 16.73 28.06 1.70
C ARG A 88 17.08 27.08 0.60
N LEU A 89 17.87 27.47 -0.40
CA LEU A 89 18.38 26.56 -1.43
C LEU A 89 19.30 25.50 -0.83
N ARG A 90 20.23 25.89 0.06
CA ARG A 90 21.09 24.96 0.79
C ARG A 90 20.28 24.03 1.69
N TRP A 91 19.26 24.56 2.37
CA TRP A 91 18.32 23.77 3.16
C TRP A 91 17.58 22.74 2.29
N LEU A 92 17.06 23.13 1.13
CA LEU A 92 16.38 22.23 0.19
C LEU A 92 17.30 21.09 -0.25
N CYS A 93 18.48 21.41 -0.78
CA CYS A 93 19.43 20.42 -1.28
C CYS A 93 19.83 19.42 -0.19
N ARG A 94 20.13 19.90 1.03
CA ARG A 94 20.47 19.05 2.17
C ARG A 94 19.34 18.08 2.53
N ASN A 95 18.12 18.58 2.64
CA ASN A 95 16.98 17.77 3.05
C ASN A 95 16.42 16.86 1.95
N ALA A 96 16.68 17.18 0.69
CA ALA A 96 16.35 16.37 -0.46
C ALA A 96 17.45 15.34 -0.81
N GLY A 97 18.64 15.44 -0.19
CA GLY A 97 19.79 14.60 -0.51
C GLY A 97 20.38 14.92 -1.89
N TRP A 98 20.25 16.16 -2.36
CA TRP A 98 20.75 16.58 -3.67
C TRP A 98 22.15 17.18 -3.53
N ALA A 99 23.07 16.75 -4.40
CA ALA A 99 24.35 17.41 -4.61
C ALA A 99 24.10 18.68 -5.46
N PRO A 100 24.28 19.91 -4.92
CA PRO A 100 23.93 21.14 -5.64
C PRO A 100 24.64 21.29 -6.96
N GLU A 101 25.90 20.82 -7.03
CA GLU A 101 26.78 20.91 -8.19
C GLU A 101 26.33 20.02 -9.36
N LEU A 102 25.69 18.90 -9.02
CA LEU A 102 25.30 17.87 -9.99
C LEU A 102 23.80 17.90 -10.31
N ARG A 103 22.99 18.61 -9.50
CA ARG A 103 21.55 18.62 -9.66
C ARG A 103 21.08 19.79 -10.50
N PRO A 104 20.56 19.56 -11.73
CA PRO A 104 19.92 20.61 -12.52
C PRO A 104 18.70 21.19 -11.80
N VAL A 105 18.45 22.48 -11.97
CA VAL A 105 17.28 23.14 -11.41
C VAL A 105 16.03 22.72 -12.19
N CYS A 106 15.11 22.05 -11.50
CA CYS A 106 13.82 21.69 -12.03
C CYS A 106 12.70 22.14 -11.08
N LYS A 107 11.84 23.00 -11.55
CA LYS A 107 10.69 23.51 -10.78
C LYS A 107 9.81 22.37 -10.25
N GLN A 108 9.58 21.35 -11.07
CA GLN A 108 8.73 20.21 -10.70
C GLN A 108 9.34 19.37 -9.58
N ASP A 109 10.66 19.17 -9.59
CA ASP A 109 11.36 18.45 -8.51
C ASP A 109 11.19 19.17 -7.16
N VAL A 110 11.26 20.52 -7.18
CA VAL A 110 11.02 21.34 -5.97
C VAL A 110 9.58 21.18 -5.49
N ILE A 111 8.60 21.25 -6.38
CA ILE A 111 7.19 21.06 -6.04
C ILE A 111 6.97 19.67 -5.46
N ASP A 112 7.48 18.63 -6.12
CA ASP A 112 7.35 17.23 -5.70
C ASP A 112 8.00 16.96 -4.34
N PHE A 113 9.14 17.62 -4.05
CA PHE A 113 9.76 17.56 -2.73
C PHE A 113 8.81 18.08 -1.64
N PHE A 114 8.23 19.25 -1.83
CA PHE A 114 7.32 19.86 -0.85
C PHE A 114 6.01 19.10 -0.71
N ASP A 115 5.47 18.52 -1.78
CA ASP A 115 4.22 17.76 -1.76
C ASP A 115 4.36 16.34 -1.15
N ARG A 116 5.60 15.77 -1.15
CA ARG A 116 5.88 14.46 -0.53
C ARG A 116 6.19 14.54 0.95
N ASN A 117 6.49 15.73 1.45
CA ASN A 117 6.94 15.93 2.81
C ASN A 117 6.00 16.87 3.58
N GLU A 118 5.96 16.69 4.88
CA GLU A 118 5.17 17.52 5.78
C GLU A 118 6.09 18.50 6.55
N PRO A 119 5.60 19.69 6.94
CA PRO A 119 6.36 20.67 7.71
C PRO A 119 7.01 20.08 8.96
N ALA A 120 6.30 19.19 9.63
CA ALA A 120 6.74 18.53 10.86
C ALA A 120 8.02 17.68 10.68
N ARG A 121 8.29 17.21 9.44
CA ARG A 121 9.54 16.49 9.14
C ARG A 121 10.78 17.35 9.33
N PHE A 122 10.65 18.64 9.16
CA PHE A 122 11.75 19.61 9.17
C PHE A 122 11.70 20.54 10.37
N ASP A 123 10.82 20.25 11.33
CA ASP A 123 10.57 21.10 12.50
C ASP A 123 10.16 22.54 12.15
N LEU A 124 9.48 22.72 11.02
CA LEU A 124 9.00 24.00 10.54
C LEU A 124 7.51 24.19 10.88
N ALA A 125 7.15 25.42 11.21
CA ALA A 125 5.74 25.81 11.26
C ALA A 125 5.14 25.80 9.83
N THR A 126 3.84 25.47 9.72
CA THR A 126 3.12 25.36 8.44
C THR A 126 3.27 26.62 7.58
N GLY A 127 3.19 27.83 8.19
CA GLY A 127 3.39 29.11 7.49
C GLY A 127 4.81 29.28 6.95
N SER A 128 5.83 28.91 7.75
CA SER A 128 7.23 28.96 7.33
C SER A 128 7.48 28.01 6.16
N TYR A 129 6.96 26.77 6.25
CA TYR A 129 7.05 25.76 5.19
C TYR A 129 6.41 26.24 3.88
N ALA A 130 5.23 26.85 3.95
CA ALA A 130 4.55 27.44 2.80
C ALA A 130 5.38 28.58 2.17
N THR A 131 6.05 29.39 3.01
CA THR A 131 6.94 30.46 2.54
C THR A 131 8.19 29.90 1.85
N TYR A 132 8.81 28.84 2.43
CA TYR A 132 9.93 28.12 1.78
C TYR A 132 9.51 27.58 0.42
N ARG A 133 8.38 26.88 0.36
CA ARG A 133 7.82 26.35 -0.89
C ARG A 133 7.62 27.43 -1.93
N SER A 134 6.92 28.51 -1.57
CA SER A 134 6.62 29.61 -2.51
C SER A 134 7.88 30.25 -3.07
N MET A 135 8.86 30.54 -2.21
CA MET A 135 10.11 31.17 -2.62
C MET A 135 10.93 30.24 -3.53
N LEU A 136 11.13 28.99 -3.14
CA LEU A 136 11.95 28.04 -3.87
C LEU A 136 11.32 27.62 -5.21
N VAL A 137 9.99 27.41 -5.25
CA VAL A 137 9.26 27.13 -6.51
C VAL A 137 9.32 28.35 -7.45
N ASN A 138 9.20 29.55 -6.92
CA ASN A 138 9.34 30.76 -7.74
C ASN A 138 10.78 30.90 -8.28
N ALA A 139 11.79 30.70 -7.44
CA ALA A 139 13.19 30.77 -7.86
C ALA A 139 13.52 29.73 -8.94
N ALA A 140 13.05 28.49 -8.79
CA ALA A 140 13.25 27.43 -9.77
C ALA A 140 12.46 27.62 -11.08
N GLY A 141 11.46 28.52 -11.10
CA GLY A 141 10.60 28.77 -12.27
C GLY A 141 10.75 30.16 -12.90
N SER A 142 11.72 30.95 -12.49
CA SER A 142 11.76 32.40 -12.78
C SER A 142 12.38 32.78 -14.12
N SER A 143 11.90 32.26 -15.23
CA SER A 143 12.25 32.81 -16.54
C SER A 143 11.13 33.60 -17.24
N GLN A 144 9.95 33.76 -16.64
CA GLN A 144 8.88 34.55 -17.24
C GLN A 144 8.10 35.43 -16.24
N PRO A 145 7.76 36.68 -16.63
CA PRO A 145 6.91 37.56 -15.82
C PRO A 145 5.51 36.91 -15.62
N ARG A 146 4.93 37.10 -14.44
CA ARG A 146 3.58 36.60 -14.10
C ARG A 146 2.53 37.26 -14.99
N GLN A 147 2.15 36.60 -16.09
CA GLN A 147 0.92 36.96 -16.81
C GLN A 147 -0.31 36.53 -15.99
N ARG A 148 -1.37 37.38 -16.03
CA ARG A 148 -2.68 37.04 -15.46
C ARG A 148 -3.16 35.75 -16.11
N LYS A 149 -3.38 34.69 -15.31
CA LYS A 149 -3.87 33.41 -15.84
C LYS A 149 -5.26 33.60 -16.41
N ARG A 150 -5.40 33.36 -17.70
CA ARG A 150 -6.66 33.32 -18.42
C ARG A 150 -7.56 32.24 -17.83
N ARG A 151 -8.87 32.49 -17.77
CA ARG A 151 -9.88 31.56 -17.24
C ARG A 151 -10.88 31.21 -18.31
N ILE A 152 -11.63 30.12 -18.08
CA ILE A 152 -12.72 29.71 -19.01
C ILE A 152 -13.79 30.81 -19.16
N ASP A 153 -14.01 31.62 -18.13
CA ASP A 153 -14.95 32.74 -18.16
C ASP A 153 -14.46 33.90 -19.07
N ASP A 154 -13.18 33.94 -19.41
CA ASP A 154 -12.56 34.98 -20.26
C ASP A 154 -12.68 34.65 -21.78
N ILE A 155 -13.29 33.51 -22.14
CA ILE A 155 -13.54 33.12 -23.53
C ILE A 155 -15.01 33.10 -23.86
N ALA A 156 -15.35 33.10 -25.15
CA ALA A 156 -16.69 32.94 -25.66
C ALA A 156 -16.80 31.65 -26.54
N GLY A 157 -18.04 31.26 -26.89
CA GLY A 157 -18.29 30.16 -27.79
C GLY A 157 -18.41 28.79 -27.14
N ARG A 158 -18.26 27.74 -27.93
CA ARG A 158 -18.61 26.36 -27.61
C ARG A 158 -18.09 25.83 -26.25
N TYR A 159 -16.84 26.10 -25.93
CA TYR A 159 -16.24 25.58 -24.69
C TYR A 159 -16.76 26.28 -23.42
N LYS A 160 -17.17 27.53 -23.54
CA LYS A 160 -17.88 28.22 -22.44
C LYS A 160 -19.27 27.60 -22.23
N GLU A 161 -20.00 27.33 -23.31
CA GLU A 161 -21.31 26.66 -23.24
C GLU A 161 -21.21 25.26 -22.61
N VAL A 162 -20.17 24.46 -23.00
CA VAL A 162 -19.90 23.18 -22.36
C VAL A 162 -19.66 23.34 -20.87
N HIS A 163 -18.83 24.32 -20.48
CA HIS A 163 -18.53 24.56 -19.08
C HIS A 163 -19.78 25.00 -18.27
N GLU A 164 -20.61 25.84 -18.84
CA GLU A 164 -21.88 26.26 -18.23
C GLU A 164 -22.84 25.09 -18.07
N ALA A 165 -22.94 24.21 -19.06
CA ALA A 165 -23.73 22.99 -18.97
C ALA A 165 -23.20 22.04 -17.87
N ILE A 166 -21.90 21.86 -17.76
CA ILE A 166 -21.26 21.09 -16.67
C ILE A 166 -21.54 21.74 -15.30
N ARG A 167 -21.47 23.07 -15.21
CA ARG A 167 -21.71 23.83 -13.99
C ARG A 167 -23.17 23.74 -13.51
N SER A 168 -24.10 23.64 -14.44
CA SER A 168 -25.54 23.54 -14.17
C SER A 168 -26.01 22.10 -13.88
N SER A 169 -25.14 21.11 -14.05
CA SER A 169 -25.44 19.69 -13.82
C SER A 169 -25.27 19.29 -12.36
N ASP A 170 -25.61 18.05 -12.04
CA ASP A 170 -25.44 17.39 -10.75
C ASP A 170 -24.01 16.94 -10.47
N LEU A 171 -23.04 17.27 -11.34
CA LEU A 171 -21.65 16.92 -11.20
C LEU A 171 -21.01 17.57 -9.96
N SER A 172 -20.06 16.85 -9.36
CA SER A 172 -19.37 17.35 -8.18
C SER A 172 -18.59 18.64 -8.47
N ARG A 173 -18.51 19.54 -7.48
CA ARG A 173 -17.75 20.80 -7.62
C ARG A 173 -16.32 20.61 -8.06
N SER A 174 -15.66 19.51 -7.66
CA SER A 174 -14.29 19.20 -8.08
C SER A 174 -14.21 18.98 -9.59
N VAL A 175 -15.17 18.30 -10.17
CA VAL A 175 -15.26 18.05 -11.63
C VAL A 175 -15.52 19.35 -12.38
N VAL A 176 -16.43 20.19 -11.88
CA VAL A 176 -16.70 21.53 -12.46
C VAL A 176 -15.45 22.39 -12.49
N TYR A 177 -14.67 22.44 -11.41
CA TYR A 177 -13.39 23.18 -11.38
C TYR A 177 -12.31 22.56 -12.28
N ALA A 178 -12.28 21.23 -12.37
CA ALA A 178 -11.33 20.54 -13.24
C ALA A 178 -11.61 20.80 -14.72
N SER A 179 -12.87 20.81 -15.15
CA SER A 179 -13.29 20.98 -16.54
C SER A 179 -12.84 22.32 -17.14
N GLY A 180 -12.96 23.42 -16.40
CA GLY A 180 -12.64 24.75 -16.91
C GLY A 180 -11.21 24.91 -17.44
N ALA A 181 -10.23 24.32 -16.76
CA ALA A 181 -8.84 24.37 -17.21
C ALA A 181 -8.58 23.50 -18.46
N PHE A 182 -9.25 22.37 -18.60
CA PHE A 182 -9.13 21.51 -19.77
C PHE A 182 -9.84 22.10 -21.00
N LEU A 183 -11.05 22.61 -20.83
CA LEU A 183 -11.79 23.25 -21.91
C LEU A 183 -11.08 24.50 -22.43
N LEU A 184 -10.43 25.27 -21.54
CA LEU A 184 -9.60 26.40 -21.97
C LEU A 184 -8.39 25.92 -22.78
N PHE A 185 -7.74 24.82 -22.37
CA PHE A 185 -6.64 24.23 -23.13
C PHE A 185 -7.09 23.78 -24.52
N LEU A 186 -8.24 23.11 -24.66
CA LEU A 186 -8.78 22.73 -25.96
C LEU A 186 -9.07 23.94 -26.84
N HIS A 187 -9.66 24.98 -26.27
CA HIS A 187 -9.91 26.26 -26.95
C HIS A 187 -8.60 26.87 -27.47
N ASP A 188 -7.59 26.97 -26.63
CA ASP A 188 -6.32 27.63 -26.95
C ASP A 188 -5.47 26.82 -27.95
N GLN A 189 -5.66 25.50 -28.01
CA GLN A 189 -5.02 24.62 -29.01
C GLN A 189 -5.87 24.43 -30.29
N GLY A 190 -7.09 24.96 -30.35
CA GLY A 190 -7.99 24.79 -31.48
C GLY A 190 -8.50 23.36 -31.71
N ILE A 191 -8.46 22.50 -30.65
CA ILE A 191 -8.86 21.08 -30.77
C ILE A 191 -10.37 20.97 -30.61
N ALA A 192 -11.05 20.35 -31.56
CA ALA A 192 -12.50 20.12 -31.47
C ALA A 192 -12.85 18.99 -30.48
N PRO A 193 -14.04 18.98 -29.84
CA PRO A 193 -14.45 17.92 -28.92
C PRO A 193 -14.36 16.50 -29.46
N ALA A 194 -14.65 16.30 -30.76
CA ALA A 194 -14.55 15.01 -31.43
C ALA A 194 -13.10 14.56 -31.70
N GLU A 195 -12.14 15.48 -31.61
CA GLU A 195 -10.70 15.21 -31.85
C GLU A 195 -9.94 14.92 -30.57
N VAL A 196 -10.64 14.89 -29.45
CA VAL A 196 -9.98 14.58 -28.16
C VAL A 196 -9.61 13.11 -28.10
N THR A 197 -8.31 12.85 -28.04
CA THR A 197 -7.72 11.51 -28.00
C THR A 197 -6.89 11.31 -26.74
N GLN A 198 -6.31 10.12 -26.59
CA GLN A 198 -5.34 9.83 -25.53
C GLN A 198 -4.11 10.77 -25.61
N ASP A 199 -3.64 11.06 -26.83
CA ASP A 199 -2.51 11.97 -27.05
C ASP A 199 -2.84 13.41 -26.66
N THR A 200 -4.08 13.86 -26.91
CA THR A 200 -4.59 15.15 -26.43
C THR A 200 -4.50 15.24 -24.89
N LEU A 201 -4.88 14.15 -24.19
CA LEU A 201 -4.79 14.09 -22.74
C LEU A 201 -3.33 14.04 -22.25
N ALA A 202 -2.43 13.41 -23.01
CA ALA A 202 -0.99 13.41 -22.73
C ALA A 202 -0.39 14.81 -22.90
N ALA A 203 -0.72 15.51 -23.98
CA ALA A 203 -0.31 16.90 -24.23
C ALA A 203 -0.85 17.84 -23.14
N TYR A 204 -2.10 17.66 -22.73
CA TYR A 204 -2.68 18.41 -21.62
C TYR A 204 -1.97 18.15 -20.28
N TYR A 205 -1.58 16.90 -19.99
CA TYR A 205 -0.79 16.58 -18.81
C TYR A 205 0.53 17.36 -18.79
N ASN A 206 1.29 17.32 -19.89
CA ASN A 206 2.55 18.04 -20.02
C ASN A 206 2.35 19.57 -19.83
N HIS A 207 1.36 20.13 -20.49
CA HIS A 207 0.98 21.55 -20.32
C HIS A 207 0.67 21.88 -18.84
N ARG A 208 -0.07 21.00 -18.13
CA ARG A 208 -0.38 21.18 -16.70
C ARG A 208 0.87 21.13 -15.82
N VAL A 209 1.78 20.21 -16.07
CA VAL A 209 3.04 20.09 -15.31
C VAL A 209 3.88 21.37 -15.48
N GLU A 210 3.94 21.92 -16.68
CA GLU A 210 4.70 23.13 -16.97
C GLU A 210 4.07 24.39 -16.36
N THR A 211 2.76 24.55 -16.49
CA THR A 211 2.06 25.81 -16.16
C THR A 211 1.54 25.88 -14.74
N SER A 212 1.32 24.76 -14.06
CA SER A 212 0.76 24.74 -12.71
C SER A 212 1.84 24.72 -11.61
N ALA A 213 1.42 25.04 -10.38
CA ALA A 213 2.21 24.84 -9.17
C ALA A 213 1.82 23.55 -8.43
N LYS A 214 1.20 22.59 -9.14
CA LYS A 214 0.81 21.29 -8.61
C LYS A 214 1.89 20.24 -8.88
N SER A 215 1.96 19.23 -8.03
CA SER A 215 2.85 18.09 -8.26
C SER A 215 2.45 17.28 -9.50
N SER A 216 3.39 16.55 -10.08
CA SER A 216 3.13 15.61 -11.18
C SER A 216 1.99 14.66 -10.85
N ALA A 217 1.98 14.10 -9.63
CA ALA A 217 0.92 13.20 -9.16
C ALA A 217 -0.45 13.89 -9.08
N ALA A 218 -0.50 15.16 -8.68
CA ALA A 218 -1.74 15.93 -8.65
C ALA A 218 -2.22 16.28 -10.08
N CYS A 219 -1.30 16.54 -11.01
CA CYS A 219 -1.60 16.74 -12.42
C CYS A 219 -2.11 15.44 -13.07
N GLU A 220 -1.48 14.30 -12.78
CA GLU A 220 -1.94 12.98 -13.23
C GLU A 220 -3.36 12.68 -12.73
N LYS A 221 -3.61 12.85 -11.43
CA LYS A 221 -4.95 12.67 -10.88
C LYS A 221 -5.99 13.55 -11.58
N HIS A 222 -5.66 14.80 -11.84
CA HIS A 222 -6.54 15.72 -12.53
C HIS A 222 -6.87 15.24 -13.95
N VAL A 223 -5.88 14.75 -14.72
CA VAL A 223 -6.11 14.23 -16.09
C VAL A 223 -6.95 12.94 -16.07
N ARG A 224 -6.78 12.07 -15.07
CA ARG A 224 -7.65 10.90 -14.86
C ARG A 224 -9.11 11.33 -14.60
N GLU A 225 -9.33 12.38 -13.81
CA GLU A 225 -10.66 12.95 -13.58
C GLU A 225 -11.25 13.53 -14.86
N ILE A 226 -10.44 14.18 -15.71
CA ILE A 226 -10.85 14.68 -17.02
C ILE A 226 -11.23 13.55 -17.97
N ALA A 227 -10.46 12.46 -18.07
CA ALA A 227 -10.81 11.30 -18.87
C ALA A 227 -12.16 10.69 -18.45
N THR A 228 -12.42 10.60 -17.16
CA THR A 228 -13.71 10.16 -16.60
C THR A 228 -14.84 11.12 -16.97
N LEU A 229 -14.58 12.43 -16.93
CA LEU A 229 -15.54 13.44 -17.36
C LEU A 229 -15.87 13.32 -18.87
N ILE A 230 -14.85 13.18 -19.74
CA ILE A 230 -15.04 13.00 -21.17
C ILE A 230 -15.88 11.77 -21.47
N ALA A 231 -15.63 10.64 -20.82
CA ALA A 231 -16.43 9.43 -20.97
C ALA A 231 -17.90 9.69 -20.58
N ARG A 232 -18.16 10.49 -19.55
CA ARG A 232 -19.51 10.90 -19.18
C ARG A 232 -20.14 11.87 -20.21
N LEU A 233 -19.38 12.86 -20.70
CA LEU A 233 -19.86 13.80 -21.72
C LEU A 233 -20.20 13.10 -23.05
N SER A 234 -19.55 11.98 -23.35
CA SER A 234 -19.81 11.18 -24.57
C SER A 234 -21.04 10.27 -24.47
N SER A 235 -21.48 9.91 -23.25
CA SER A 235 -22.55 8.93 -23.02
C SER A 235 -23.84 9.51 -22.45
N ASP A 236 -23.78 10.64 -21.75
CA ASP A 236 -24.94 11.26 -21.10
C ASP A 236 -25.77 12.05 -22.13
N PRO A 237 -27.08 11.78 -22.26
CA PRO A 237 -27.95 12.46 -23.22
C PRO A 237 -27.94 13.99 -23.15
N GLY A 238 -27.72 14.55 -21.96
CA GLY A 238 -27.61 16.00 -21.74
C GLY A 238 -26.39 16.65 -22.40
N PHE A 239 -25.33 15.86 -22.62
CA PHE A 239 -24.02 16.34 -23.08
C PHE A 239 -23.60 15.83 -24.47
N VAL A 240 -24.21 14.75 -24.99
CA VAL A 240 -23.86 14.16 -26.32
C VAL A 240 -23.87 15.19 -27.45
N ARG A 241 -24.72 16.23 -27.36
CA ARG A 241 -24.78 17.34 -28.32
C ARG A 241 -23.48 18.09 -28.52
N PHE A 242 -22.56 18.03 -27.55
CA PHE A 242 -21.27 18.69 -27.65
C PHE A 242 -20.23 17.88 -28.46
N GLY A 243 -20.52 16.60 -28.76
CA GLY A 243 -19.73 15.76 -29.66
C GLY A 243 -18.40 15.28 -29.08
N PHE A 244 -18.26 15.13 -27.76
CA PHE A 244 -17.10 14.47 -27.19
C PHE A 244 -17.14 12.98 -27.46
N ILE A 245 -15.96 12.40 -27.74
CA ILE A 245 -15.74 10.95 -27.84
C ILE A 245 -14.94 10.50 -26.62
N ALA A 246 -15.30 9.35 -26.05
CA ALA A 246 -14.58 8.82 -24.89
C ALA A 246 -13.11 8.54 -25.24
N ALA A 247 -12.20 9.09 -24.45
CA ALA A 247 -10.76 8.89 -24.61
C ALA A 247 -10.15 8.36 -23.29
N PRO A 248 -9.34 7.28 -23.36
CA PRO A 248 -8.67 6.77 -22.17
C PRO A 248 -7.55 7.73 -21.73
N HIS A 249 -7.26 7.76 -20.42
CA HIS A 249 -6.12 8.55 -19.95
C HIS A 249 -4.77 7.90 -20.36
N PRO A 250 -3.69 8.69 -20.55
CA PRO A 250 -2.40 8.21 -21.07
C PRO A 250 -1.56 7.44 -20.04
N PHE A 251 -1.98 7.42 -18.78
CA PHE A 251 -1.19 6.82 -17.72
C PHE A 251 -1.43 5.33 -17.62
N ALA A 252 -0.36 4.57 -17.48
CA ALA A 252 -0.46 3.17 -17.12
C ALA A 252 -1.23 3.02 -15.79
N ASP A 253 -2.04 1.98 -15.66
CA ASP A 253 -2.58 1.62 -14.36
C ASP A 253 -1.38 1.27 -13.47
N GLY A 254 -1.16 2.05 -12.42
CA GLY A 254 -0.07 1.82 -11.47
C GLY A 254 -0.18 0.47 -10.73
N ARG A 255 -1.32 -0.22 -10.89
CA ARG A 255 -1.56 -1.58 -10.40
C ARG A 255 -1.17 -2.64 -11.43
N ASP A 256 -1.19 -2.33 -12.72
CA ASP A 256 -0.76 -3.24 -13.78
C ASP A 256 0.64 -2.88 -14.29
N LYS A 257 1.62 -3.39 -13.59
CA LYS A 257 3.03 -3.15 -13.91
C LYS A 257 3.49 -3.87 -15.18
N PHE A 258 2.75 -4.88 -15.63
CA PHE A 258 3.13 -5.74 -16.74
C PHE A 258 2.47 -5.36 -18.05
N ARG A 259 1.43 -4.53 -18.03
CA ARG A 259 0.63 -4.13 -19.23
C ARG A 259 0.08 -5.31 -20.04
N VAL A 260 -0.18 -6.42 -19.38
CA VAL A 260 -0.77 -7.62 -19.98
C VAL A 260 -2.29 -7.52 -19.92
N ASN A 261 -2.97 -7.74 -21.06
CA ASN A 261 -4.42 -7.78 -21.10
C ASN A 261 -4.94 -8.93 -20.21
N PRO A 262 -5.90 -8.68 -19.30
CA PRO A 262 -6.50 -9.73 -18.47
C PRO A 262 -7.04 -10.92 -19.25
N ASP A 263 -7.55 -10.70 -20.48
CA ASP A 263 -8.08 -11.76 -21.33
C ASP A 263 -7.02 -12.79 -21.72
N GLN A 264 -5.75 -12.37 -21.85
CA GLN A 264 -4.64 -13.27 -22.20
C GLN A 264 -4.40 -14.35 -21.13
N ILE A 265 -4.71 -14.07 -19.87
CA ILE A 265 -4.55 -15.04 -18.76
C ILE A 265 -5.89 -15.60 -18.26
N ALA A 266 -7.00 -15.33 -18.99
CA ALA A 266 -8.34 -15.69 -18.53
C ALA A 266 -8.53 -17.22 -18.41
N THR A 267 -8.03 -18.00 -19.37
CA THR A 267 -8.10 -19.48 -19.37
C THR A 267 -7.40 -20.06 -18.16
N LEU A 268 -6.15 -19.67 -17.94
CA LEU A 268 -5.35 -20.08 -16.79
C LEU A 268 -6.03 -19.70 -15.46
N MET A 269 -6.56 -18.49 -15.36
CA MET A 269 -7.21 -18.04 -14.13
C MET A 269 -8.54 -18.76 -13.88
N LYS A 270 -9.24 -19.14 -14.95
CA LYS A 270 -10.43 -19.99 -14.83
C LYS A 270 -10.08 -21.38 -14.27
N GLU A 271 -8.99 -21.99 -14.76
CA GLU A 271 -8.50 -23.26 -14.21
C GLU A 271 -8.14 -23.12 -12.73
N PHE A 272 -7.38 -22.06 -12.38
CA PHE A 272 -7.05 -21.79 -10.97
C PHE A 272 -8.31 -21.68 -10.11
N ASP A 273 -9.29 -20.87 -10.52
CA ASP A 273 -10.48 -20.57 -9.72
C ASP A 273 -11.42 -21.78 -9.60
N THR A 274 -11.52 -22.63 -10.65
CA THR A 274 -12.45 -23.78 -10.67
C THR A 274 -11.85 -25.08 -10.14
N ARG A 275 -10.51 -25.22 -10.12
CA ARG A 275 -9.83 -26.46 -9.71
C ARG A 275 -8.89 -26.24 -8.52
N VAL A 276 -7.83 -25.44 -8.71
CA VAL A 276 -6.79 -25.25 -7.69
C VAL A 276 -7.34 -24.59 -6.43
N ALA A 277 -8.22 -23.57 -6.57
CA ALA A 277 -8.84 -22.89 -5.44
C ALA A 277 -9.70 -23.82 -4.60
N LEU A 278 -10.52 -24.67 -5.22
CA LEU A 278 -11.35 -25.64 -4.52
C LEU A 278 -10.53 -26.68 -3.78
N TRP A 279 -9.46 -27.19 -4.42
CA TRP A 279 -8.51 -28.09 -3.78
C TRP A 279 -7.81 -27.40 -2.60
N ALA A 280 -7.31 -26.19 -2.80
CA ALA A 280 -6.60 -25.43 -1.77
C ALA A 280 -7.46 -25.14 -0.54
N GLN A 281 -8.78 -24.97 -0.72
CA GLN A 281 -9.74 -24.87 0.36
C GLN A 281 -10.15 -26.23 0.97
N GLY A 282 -9.68 -27.33 0.40
CA GLY A 282 -10.06 -28.69 0.80
C GLY A 282 -11.51 -29.06 0.45
N LYS A 283 -12.14 -28.33 -0.49
CA LYS A 283 -13.50 -28.57 -0.96
C LYS A 283 -13.55 -29.65 -2.06
N ALA A 284 -12.46 -29.80 -2.83
CA ALA A 284 -12.30 -30.82 -3.85
C ALA A 284 -10.97 -31.55 -3.70
N SER A 285 -10.85 -32.77 -4.25
CA SER A 285 -9.58 -33.47 -4.43
C SER A 285 -8.79 -32.87 -5.61
N ARG A 286 -7.55 -33.31 -5.80
CA ARG A 286 -6.73 -32.94 -6.98
C ARG A 286 -7.45 -33.28 -8.29
N ASP A 287 -8.14 -34.41 -8.35
CA ASP A 287 -8.86 -34.90 -9.52
C ASP A 287 -10.25 -34.26 -9.68
N GLY A 288 -10.60 -33.30 -8.81
CA GLY A 288 -11.85 -32.56 -8.88
C GLY A 288 -13.03 -33.23 -8.16
N LEU A 289 -12.83 -34.34 -7.44
CA LEU A 289 -13.88 -34.99 -6.67
C LEU A 289 -14.34 -34.11 -5.52
N SER A 290 -15.64 -33.87 -5.40
CA SER A 290 -16.23 -33.08 -4.32
C SER A 290 -16.02 -33.76 -2.96
N ARG A 291 -15.56 -32.98 -1.97
CA ARG A 291 -15.37 -33.50 -0.60
C ARG A 291 -16.68 -33.98 0.03
N ALA A 292 -17.78 -33.30 -0.25
CA ALA A 292 -19.09 -33.70 0.27
C ALA A 292 -19.51 -35.06 -0.28
N GLU A 293 -19.33 -35.30 -1.58
CA GLU A 293 -19.62 -36.58 -2.23
C GLU A 293 -18.72 -37.71 -1.71
N PHE A 294 -17.43 -37.42 -1.55
CA PHE A 294 -16.47 -38.38 -1.01
C PHE A 294 -16.81 -38.76 0.42
N ILE A 295 -17.15 -37.82 1.28
CA ILE A 295 -17.57 -38.05 2.66
C ILE A 295 -18.87 -38.89 2.68
N ALA A 296 -19.87 -38.51 1.88
CA ALA A 296 -21.10 -39.27 1.78
C ALA A 296 -20.89 -40.72 1.29
N ARG A 297 -19.89 -40.95 0.41
CA ARG A 297 -19.49 -42.30 -0.01
C ARG A 297 -18.82 -43.07 1.14
N MET A 298 -17.93 -42.41 1.90
CA MET A 298 -17.29 -43.02 3.09
C MET A 298 -18.32 -43.37 4.15
N ASP A 299 -19.25 -42.46 4.46
CA ASP A 299 -20.30 -42.71 5.45
C ASP A 299 -21.16 -43.93 5.06
N ARG A 300 -21.48 -44.07 3.78
CA ARG A 300 -22.16 -45.27 3.25
C ARG A 300 -21.32 -46.53 3.39
N GLN A 301 -20.01 -46.44 3.12
CA GLN A 301 -19.08 -47.57 3.26
C GLN A 301 -18.87 -47.95 4.73
N GLU A 302 -18.76 -46.98 5.64
CA GLU A 302 -18.68 -47.21 7.09
C GLU A 302 -19.94 -47.86 7.61
N ALA A 303 -21.13 -47.39 7.22
CA ALA A 303 -22.41 -48.01 7.58
C ALA A 303 -22.52 -49.44 7.07
N ALA A 304 -22.07 -49.69 5.83
CA ALA A 304 -22.00 -51.06 5.29
C ALA A 304 -20.95 -51.91 6.02
N GLY A 305 -19.81 -51.27 6.41
CA GLY A 305 -18.74 -51.89 7.20
C GLY A 305 -19.19 -52.24 8.65
N GLU A 306 -19.95 -51.35 9.30
CA GLU A 306 -20.55 -51.64 10.61
C GLU A 306 -21.54 -52.80 10.58
N ILE A 307 -22.37 -52.86 9.54
CA ILE A 307 -23.27 -53.98 9.29
C ILE A 307 -22.45 -55.25 9.08
N SER A 308 -21.37 -55.17 8.30
CA SER A 308 -20.44 -56.27 8.07
C SER A 308 -19.71 -56.69 9.36
N ALA A 309 -19.25 -55.70 10.16
CA ALA A 309 -18.60 -55.96 11.45
C ALA A 309 -19.57 -56.58 12.49
N LYS A 310 -20.81 -56.12 12.52
CA LYS A 310 -21.87 -56.74 13.35
C LYS A 310 -22.14 -58.20 12.94
N LYS A 311 -22.21 -58.47 11.62
CA LYS A 311 -22.34 -59.83 11.08
C LYS A 311 -21.11 -60.68 11.42
N ALA A 312 -19.89 -60.11 11.32
CA ALA A 312 -18.66 -60.80 11.68
C ALA A 312 -18.59 -61.13 13.19
N LYS A 313 -18.97 -60.15 14.05
CA LYS A 313 -19.09 -60.40 15.51
C LYS A 313 -20.12 -61.51 15.86
N LEU A 314 -21.25 -61.50 15.19
CA LEU A 314 -22.26 -62.57 15.36
C LEU A 314 -21.75 -63.93 14.89
N ARG A 315 -20.95 -63.90 13.78
CA ARG A 315 -20.32 -65.13 13.25
C ARG A 315 -19.19 -65.60 14.17
N ALA A 316 -18.37 -64.69 14.70
CA ALA A 316 -17.34 -65.01 15.68
C ALA A 316 -17.93 -65.64 16.97
N LYS A 317 -19.01 -65.03 17.55
CA LYS A 317 -19.74 -65.62 18.70
C LYS A 317 -20.32 -67.00 18.42
N ARG A 318 -20.79 -67.27 17.17
CA ARG A 318 -21.27 -68.59 16.78
C ARG A 318 -20.12 -69.59 16.67
N LEU A 319 -18.96 -69.18 16.15
CA LEU A 319 -17.75 -69.99 16.01
C LEU A 319 -17.13 -70.30 17.38
N GLU A 320 -17.10 -69.32 18.29
CA GLU A 320 -16.65 -69.47 19.67
C GLU A 320 -17.53 -70.44 20.44
N LYS A 321 -18.83 -70.34 20.27
CA LYS A 321 -19.80 -71.32 20.80
C LYS A 321 -19.63 -72.74 20.20
N ALA A 322 -19.02 -72.84 19.00
CA ALA A 322 -18.75 -74.11 18.32
C ALA A 322 -17.29 -74.61 18.53
N GLY A 323 -16.50 -73.95 19.46
CA GLY A 323 -15.13 -74.36 19.79
C GLY A 323 -14.09 -74.10 18.70
N ARG A 324 -14.33 -73.13 17.78
CA ARG A 324 -13.37 -72.74 16.69
C ARG A 324 -12.70 -71.40 17.00
N PRO A 325 -11.38 -71.26 16.76
CA PRO A 325 -10.68 -70.03 17.06
C PRO A 325 -11.19 -68.86 16.20
N GLY A 326 -11.35 -67.68 16.82
CA GLY A 326 -11.77 -66.45 16.19
C GLY A 326 -10.68 -65.82 15.31
N GLN A 327 -11.06 -65.10 14.26
CA GLN A 327 -10.14 -64.36 13.43
C GLN A 327 -9.62 -63.08 14.15
N PRO A 328 -8.35 -62.64 13.88
CA PRO A 328 -7.74 -61.48 14.52
C PRO A 328 -8.46 -60.15 14.24
N SER A 329 -8.35 -59.24 15.18
CA SER A 329 -9.01 -57.94 15.19
C SER A 329 -8.45 -56.99 14.14
N ARG A 330 -9.35 -56.23 13.53
CA ARG A 330 -9.03 -55.08 12.66
C ARG A 330 -8.28 -54.02 13.46
N GLN A 331 -6.94 -54.02 13.48
CA GLN A 331 -6.18 -52.96 14.16
C GLN A 331 -5.58 -51.88 13.24
N ASP A 332 -5.70 -51.97 11.89
CA ASP A 332 -5.04 -51.09 10.96
C ASP A 332 -5.94 -50.48 9.84
N ALA A 333 -7.17 -50.11 10.17
CA ALA A 333 -7.94 -49.35 9.17
C ALA A 333 -7.46 -47.86 9.18
N PRO A 334 -7.10 -47.31 8.00
CA PRO A 334 -6.63 -45.93 7.92
C PRO A 334 -7.68 -44.95 8.47
N SER A 335 -7.23 -43.94 9.18
CA SER A 335 -8.11 -42.90 9.73
C SER A 335 -8.82 -42.14 8.60
N ARG A 336 -10.00 -41.57 8.90
CA ARG A 336 -10.76 -40.74 7.94
C ARG A 336 -9.90 -39.63 7.32
N SER A 337 -9.01 -39.02 8.12
CA SER A 337 -8.07 -38.04 7.67
C SER A 337 -7.03 -38.59 6.69
N GLU A 338 -6.63 -39.82 6.88
CA GLU A 338 -5.66 -40.51 6.04
C GLU A 338 -6.29 -40.90 4.69
N LEU A 339 -7.53 -41.39 4.70
CA LEU A 339 -8.29 -41.65 3.49
C LEU A 339 -8.52 -40.40 2.65
N LEU A 340 -8.83 -39.27 3.29
CA LEU A 340 -8.95 -37.98 2.61
C LEU A 340 -7.61 -37.56 1.97
N ARG A 341 -6.46 -37.73 2.65
CA ARG A 341 -5.15 -37.43 2.06
C ARG A 341 -4.82 -38.34 0.89
N GLN A 342 -5.05 -39.64 1.02
CA GLN A 342 -4.84 -40.60 -0.07
C GLN A 342 -5.70 -40.27 -1.30
N ALA A 343 -6.91 -39.78 -1.10
CA ALA A 343 -7.79 -39.29 -2.15
C ALA A 343 -7.44 -37.90 -2.68
N GLY A 344 -6.31 -37.33 -2.28
CA GLY A 344 -5.79 -36.06 -2.80
C GLY A 344 -6.42 -34.79 -2.22
N PHE A 345 -7.17 -34.87 -1.09
CA PHE A 345 -7.71 -33.69 -0.41
C PHE A 345 -6.66 -33.00 0.46
N LEU A 346 -6.65 -31.67 0.41
CA LEU A 346 -5.94 -30.86 1.39
C LEU A 346 -6.77 -30.77 2.68
N ILE A 347 -6.16 -31.01 3.84
CA ILE A 347 -6.90 -31.06 5.11
C ILE A 347 -6.24 -30.24 6.23
N GLY A 348 -7.05 -29.83 7.19
CA GLY A 348 -6.62 -29.17 8.43
C GLY A 348 -5.84 -27.89 8.19
N LYS A 349 -4.75 -27.69 8.91
CA LYS A 349 -3.90 -26.49 8.85
C LYS A 349 -3.25 -26.23 7.48
N HIS A 350 -3.31 -27.16 6.55
CA HIS A 350 -2.75 -27.02 5.22
C HIS A 350 -3.73 -26.36 4.24
N THR A 351 -5.03 -26.32 4.56
CA THR A 351 -6.04 -25.63 3.73
C THR A 351 -5.84 -24.11 3.76
N TRP A 352 -6.23 -23.48 2.66
CA TRP A 352 -6.13 -22.02 2.54
C TRP A 352 -7.44 -21.37 3.00
N SER A 353 -7.35 -20.40 3.91
CA SER A 353 -8.47 -19.50 4.22
C SER A 353 -8.77 -18.61 3.01
N ASP A 354 -9.98 -18.03 2.94
CA ASP A 354 -10.37 -17.12 1.86
C ASP A 354 -9.37 -15.96 1.67
N LYS A 355 -8.87 -15.40 2.77
CA LYS A 355 -7.84 -14.35 2.74
C LYS A 355 -6.49 -14.83 2.17
N THR A 356 -6.11 -16.05 2.52
CA THR A 356 -4.89 -16.68 1.98
C THR A 356 -5.05 -17.00 0.50
N LEU A 357 -6.23 -17.53 0.13
CA LEU A 357 -6.56 -17.81 -1.27
C LEU A 357 -6.53 -16.54 -2.11
N ALA A 358 -7.18 -15.46 -1.67
CA ALA A 358 -7.17 -14.18 -2.38
C ALA A 358 -5.74 -13.63 -2.58
N THR A 359 -4.88 -13.72 -1.55
CA THR A 359 -3.48 -13.28 -1.65
C THR A 359 -2.71 -14.13 -2.65
N ARG A 360 -2.83 -15.45 -2.58
CA ARG A 360 -2.11 -16.38 -3.47
C ARG A 360 -2.65 -16.34 -4.89
N ARG A 361 -3.95 -16.11 -5.08
CA ARG A 361 -4.52 -15.81 -6.39
C ARG A 361 -3.84 -14.58 -7.01
N GLY A 362 -3.64 -13.53 -6.24
CA GLY A 362 -2.90 -12.34 -6.68
C GLY A 362 -1.45 -12.68 -7.07
N TYR A 363 -0.80 -13.60 -6.38
CA TYR A 363 0.55 -14.07 -6.74
C TYR A 363 0.55 -14.84 -8.07
N ILE A 364 -0.42 -15.72 -8.31
CA ILE A 364 -0.55 -16.45 -9.58
C ILE A 364 -0.83 -15.48 -10.75
N VAL A 365 -1.71 -14.50 -10.55
CA VAL A 365 -1.92 -13.43 -11.56
C VAL A 365 -0.62 -12.69 -11.88
N SER A 366 0.16 -12.34 -10.85
CA SER A 366 1.44 -11.62 -11.06
C SER A 366 2.46 -12.51 -11.77
N LEU A 367 2.50 -13.79 -11.44
CA LEU A 367 3.38 -14.77 -12.08
C LEU A 367 3.02 -14.94 -13.56
N ALA A 368 1.74 -15.21 -13.87
CA ALA A 368 1.25 -15.35 -15.24
C ALA A 368 1.53 -14.10 -16.09
N LYS A 369 1.30 -12.91 -15.53
CA LYS A 369 1.63 -11.64 -16.20
C LYS A 369 3.13 -11.44 -16.40
N ALA A 370 3.95 -11.86 -15.46
CA ALA A 370 5.41 -11.79 -15.59
C ALA A 370 5.91 -12.65 -16.75
N VAL A 371 5.45 -13.90 -16.84
CA VAL A 371 5.76 -14.79 -17.97
C VAL A 371 5.26 -14.19 -19.28
N ALA A 372 3.98 -13.85 -19.38
CA ALA A 372 3.36 -13.30 -20.60
C ALA A 372 4.02 -12.00 -21.09
N SER A 373 4.61 -11.20 -20.18
CA SER A 373 5.32 -9.98 -20.56
C SER A 373 6.75 -10.20 -21.03
N SER A 374 7.32 -11.37 -20.80
CA SER A 374 8.73 -11.64 -21.01
C SER A 374 9.03 -12.55 -22.20
N VAL A 375 8.17 -13.53 -22.48
CA VAL A 375 8.45 -14.59 -23.48
C VAL A 375 7.44 -14.67 -24.61
N GLU A 376 6.57 -13.70 -24.79
CA GLU A 376 5.49 -13.69 -25.80
C GLU A 376 4.56 -14.93 -25.77
N VAL A 377 4.88 -15.91 -24.90
CA VAL A 377 4.10 -17.11 -24.68
C VAL A 377 3.26 -16.91 -23.42
N VAL A 378 1.95 -17.09 -23.58
CA VAL A 378 1.03 -16.99 -22.44
C VAL A 378 0.74 -18.42 -21.96
N PRO A 379 1.09 -18.78 -20.73
CA PRO A 379 0.77 -20.10 -20.19
C PRO A 379 -0.77 -20.24 -20.06
N GLU A 380 -1.31 -21.31 -20.62
CA GLU A 380 -2.74 -21.59 -20.63
C GLU A 380 -3.20 -22.44 -19.43
N THR A 381 -2.26 -23.18 -18.83
CA THR A 381 -2.51 -24.07 -17.70
C THR A 381 -1.65 -23.74 -16.48
N ILE A 382 -2.09 -24.17 -15.31
CA ILE A 382 -1.31 -24.06 -14.07
C ILE A 382 -0.06 -24.96 -14.13
N GLU A 383 -0.12 -26.05 -14.86
CA GLU A 383 1.02 -26.93 -15.08
C GLU A 383 2.12 -26.22 -15.86
N GLU A 384 1.81 -25.59 -16.99
CA GLU A 384 2.78 -24.79 -17.75
C GLU A 384 3.32 -23.62 -16.93
N LEU A 385 2.44 -22.86 -16.23
CA LEU A 385 2.86 -21.73 -15.41
C LEU A 385 3.85 -22.11 -14.31
N THR A 386 3.80 -23.33 -13.81
CA THR A 386 4.67 -23.81 -12.74
C THR A 386 5.87 -24.61 -13.25
N ASP A 387 6.13 -24.58 -14.55
CA ASP A 387 7.33 -25.13 -15.14
C ASP A 387 8.57 -24.37 -14.61
N PRO A 388 9.66 -25.08 -14.24
CA PRO A 388 10.87 -24.46 -13.70
C PRO A 388 11.43 -23.34 -14.58
N GLU A 389 11.47 -23.52 -15.91
CA GLU A 389 11.99 -22.52 -16.84
C GLU A 389 11.13 -21.26 -16.83
N PHE A 390 9.80 -21.40 -16.84
CA PHE A 390 8.90 -20.25 -16.74
C PHE A 390 8.97 -19.55 -15.38
N LEU A 391 9.22 -20.30 -14.31
CA LEU A 391 9.38 -19.72 -12.97
C LEU A 391 10.67 -18.89 -12.86
N ASP A 392 11.75 -19.31 -13.50
CA ASP A 392 13.01 -18.58 -13.52
C ASP A 392 12.87 -17.24 -14.28
N VAL A 393 12.33 -17.28 -15.49
CA VAL A 393 12.04 -16.07 -16.29
C VAL A 393 11.11 -15.13 -15.55
N ALA A 394 10.05 -15.66 -14.92
CA ALA A 394 9.13 -14.86 -14.14
C ALA A 394 9.76 -14.24 -12.91
N ALA A 395 10.67 -14.95 -12.24
CA ALA A 395 11.38 -14.45 -11.06
C ALA A 395 12.23 -13.22 -11.39
N GLU A 396 13.01 -13.27 -12.47
CA GLU A 396 13.78 -12.11 -12.93
C GLU A 396 12.87 -10.94 -13.31
N THR A 397 11.80 -11.18 -14.06
CA THR A 397 10.84 -10.14 -14.44
C THR A 397 10.15 -9.52 -13.22
N LEU A 398 9.74 -10.34 -12.26
CA LEU A 398 9.15 -9.87 -11.01
C LEU A 398 10.13 -9.03 -10.18
N LYS A 399 11.40 -9.42 -10.14
CA LYS A 399 12.46 -8.68 -9.46
C LYS A 399 12.67 -7.31 -10.09
N GLU A 400 12.78 -7.25 -11.41
CA GLU A 400 12.92 -6.00 -12.16
C GLU A 400 11.74 -5.05 -11.94
N VAL A 401 10.52 -5.55 -12.13
CA VAL A 401 9.28 -4.77 -12.00
C VAL A 401 9.04 -4.29 -10.57
N ASN A 402 9.52 -5.03 -9.56
CA ASN A 402 9.41 -4.66 -8.16
C ASN A 402 10.71 -4.04 -7.61
N ARG A 403 11.65 -3.67 -8.47
CA ARG A 403 12.90 -3.03 -8.08
C ARG A 403 12.60 -1.74 -7.30
N GLY A 404 13.25 -1.60 -6.16
CA GLY A 404 13.15 -0.44 -5.27
C GLY A 404 14.48 -0.21 -4.58
N GLU A 405 14.55 0.78 -3.70
CA GLU A 405 15.72 1.10 -2.89
C GLU A 405 16.21 -0.11 -2.06
N TYR A 406 15.24 -0.98 -1.64
CA TYR A 406 15.52 -2.16 -0.84
C TYR A 406 14.97 -3.41 -1.53
N PRO A 407 15.70 -4.55 -1.50
CA PRO A 407 15.20 -5.82 -1.99
C PRO A 407 13.87 -6.21 -1.34
N SER A 408 13.03 -6.93 -2.07
CA SER A 408 11.68 -7.31 -1.61
C SER A 408 11.53 -8.82 -1.59
N ALA A 409 11.04 -9.37 -0.47
CA ALA A 409 10.67 -10.78 -0.34
C ALA A 409 9.39 -11.16 -1.13
N TYR A 410 8.87 -10.26 -1.96
CA TYR A 410 7.66 -10.52 -2.76
C TYR A 410 7.88 -11.63 -3.76
N VAL A 411 8.98 -11.59 -4.51
CA VAL A 411 9.35 -12.63 -5.52
C VAL A 411 9.38 -14.00 -4.85
N THR A 412 10.12 -14.14 -3.77
CA THR A 412 10.20 -15.38 -2.99
C THR A 412 8.82 -15.88 -2.54
N SER A 413 7.92 -14.97 -2.14
CA SER A 413 6.56 -15.35 -1.72
C SER A 413 5.71 -15.87 -2.87
N VAL A 414 5.88 -15.29 -4.06
CA VAL A 414 5.21 -15.74 -5.30
C VAL A 414 5.72 -17.14 -5.67
N LEU A 415 7.03 -17.33 -5.76
CA LEU A 415 7.66 -18.60 -6.09
C LEU A 415 7.33 -19.72 -5.10
N LYS A 416 7.38 -19.44 -3.78
CA LYS A 416 6.98 -20.41 -2.74
C LYS A 416 5.50 -20.82 -2.88
N THR A 417 4.64 -19.94 -3.44
CA THR A 417 3.25 -20.30 -3.74
C THR A 417 3.16 -21.22 -4.95
N ALA A 418 3.87 -20.92 -6.04
CA ALA A 418 3.96 -21.78 -7.22
C ALA A 418 4.53 -23.17 -6.86
N ARG A 419 5.65 -23.20 -6.11
CA ARG A 419 6.24 -24.44 -5.61
C ARG A 419 5.26 -25.31 -4.82
N LYS A 420 4.45 -24.65 -3.95
CA LYS A 420 3.45 -25.39 -3.18
C LYS A 420 2.40 -26.04 -4.09
N ILE A 421 1.97 -25.34 -5.13
CA ILE A 421 1.03 -25.89 -6.13
C ILE A 421 1.71 -27.02 -6.92
N ALA A 422 2.92 -26.80 -7.41
CA ALA A 422 3.72 -27.79 -8.14
C ALA A 422 3.91 -29.10 -7.34
N ARG A 423 4.25 -28.98 -6.05
CA ARG A 423 4.45 -30.16 -5.18
C ARG A 423 3.14 -30.82 -4.74
N ASP A 424 2.18 -30.06 -4.21
CA ASP A 424 1.05 -30.63 -3.48
C ASP A 424 -0.17 -30.87 -4.38
N TYR A 425 -0.32 -30.12 -5.47
CA TYR A 425 -1.44 -30.23 -6.40
C TYR A 425 -1.03 -31.02 -7.67
N LEU A 426 0.03 -30.59 -8.34
CA LEU A 426 0.49 -31.22 -9.60
C LEU A 426 1.34 -32.47 -9.38
N CYS A 427 1.91 -32.66 -8.18
CA CYS A 427 2.82 -33.76 -7.87
C CYS A 427 4.03 -33.84 -8.83
N ARG A 428 4.63 -32.70 -9.17
CA ARG A 428 5.81 -32.64 -10.05
C ARG A 428 6.97 -33.49 -9.53
N SER A 429 7.86 -33.82 -10.43
CA SER A 429 9.02 -34.66 -10.14
C SER A 429 9.91 -34.04 -9.04
N PRO A 430 10.68 -34.86 -8.30
CA PRO A 430 11.67 -34.33 -7.36
C PRO A 430 12.76 -33.47 -8.03
N GLU A 431 12.97 -33.66 -9.34
CA GLU A 431 13.93 -32.88 -10.16
C GLU A 431 13.36 -31.47 -10.38
N ASP A 432 12.16 -31.35 -10.93
CA ASP A 432 11.49 -30.06 -11.11
C ASP A 432 11.42 -29.28 -9.81
N LEU A 433 11.09 -29.97 -8.71
CA LEU A 433 11.01 -29.32 -7.39
C LEU A 433 12.37 -28.83 -6.89
N ARG A 434 13.47 -29.47 -7.23
CA ARG A 434 14.83 -28.98 -6.90
C ARG A 434 15.16 -27.74 -7.71
N GLU A 435 14.91 -27.73 -9.02
CA GLU A 435 15.12 -26.55 -9.86
C GLU A 435 14.31 -25.35 -9.37
N ILE A 436 13.05 -25.57 -8.99
CA ILE A 436 12.23 -24.51 -8.38
C ILE A 436 12.82 -24.04 -7.04
N ASP A 437 13.38 -24.94 -6.22
CA ASP A 437 14.03 -24.57 -4.96
C ASP A 437 15.32 -23.78 -5.21
N ASP A 438 16.08 -24.08 -6.23
CA ASP A 438 17.28 -23.35 -6.63
C ASP A 438 16.93 -21.94 -7.10
N THR A 439 15.89 -21.77 -7.93
CA THR A 439 15.36 -20.46 -8.31
C THR A 439 14.88 -19.67 -7.07
N ILE A 440 14.19 -20.32 -6.13
CA ILE A 440 13.78 -19.68 -4.87
C ILE A 440 15.00 -19.20 -4.08
N ALA A 441 16.05 -20.03 -3.95
CA ALA A 441 17.26 -19.71 -3.20
C ALA A 441 18.01 -18.51 -3.82
N LEU A 442 18.08 -18.45 -5.16
CA LEU A 442 18.70 -17.35 -5.89
C LEU A 442 18.01 -16.00 -5.62
N HIS A 443 16.69 -16.00 -5.45
CA HIS A 443 15.89 -14.78 -5.23
C HIS A 443 15.51 -14.58 -3.76
N GLU A 444 15.97 -15.43 -2.85
CA GLU A 444 15.60 -15.32 -1.45
C GLU A 444 16.21 -14.08 -0.79
N VAL A 445 15.36 -13.27 -0.20
CA VAL A 445 15.77 -12.11 0.57
C VAL A 445 15.49 -12.41 2.04
N ASN A 446 16.55 -12.69 2.77
CA ASN A 446 16.49 -12.96 4.20
C ASN A 446 16.88 -11.71 4.99
N TYR A 447 15.96 -11.13 5.71
CA TYR A 447 16.23 -10.10 6.70
C TYR A 447 16.19 -10.72 8.09
N GLN A 448 17.28 -10.59 8.81
CA GLN A 448 17.24 -10.78 10.24
C GLN A 448 16.62 -9.52 10.87
N GLY A 449 15.55 -9.68 11.64
CA GLY A 449 14.92 -8.59 12.33
C GLY A 449 14.00 -7.69 11.50
N ILE A 450 14.15 -6.38 11.67
CA ILE A 450 13.33 -5.37 10.97
C ILE A 450 13.91 -5.10 9.58
N ALA A 451 13.09 -5.26 8.54
CA ALA A 451 13.52 -4.98 7.17
C ALA A 451 14.14 -3.56 7.05
N PRO A 452 15.25 -3.37 6.30
CA PRO A 452 15.99 -2.10 6.20
C PRO A 452 15.10 -0.90 5.86
N ARG A 453 14.11 -1.09 4.98
CA ARG A 453 13.10 -0.07 4.65
C ARG A 453 12.28 0.40 5.85
N ASN A 454 12.04 -0.46 6.82
CA ASN A 454 11.31 -0.11 8.04
C ASN A 454 12.26 0.47 9.09
N MET A 455 13.47 -0.04 9.17
CA MET A 455 14.51 0.48 10.06
C MET A 455 14.86 1.93 9.71
N SER A 456 15.03 2.27 8.43
CA SER A 456 15.27 3.65 8.00
C SER A 456 14.18 4.63 8.46
N LYS A 457 12.93 4.16 8.58
CA LYS A 457 11.82 4.98 9.12
C LYS A 457 11.87 5.09 10.64
N LEU A 458 12.23 4.04 11.36
CA LEU A 458 12.36 4.08 12.82
C LEU A 458 13.48 5.02 13.26
N ARG A 459 14.61 5.03 12.55
CA ARG A 459 15.72 5.96 12.79
C ARG A 459 15.34 7.43 12.67
N LEU A 460 14.22 7.76 11.99
CA LEU A 460 13.70 9.13 11.93
C LEU A 460 13.03 9.58 13.23
N PHE A 461 12.74 8.67 14.17
CA PHE A 461 12.11 9.01 15.45
C PHE A 461 13.17 9.41 16.48
N ASN A 462 13.46 10.71 16.50
CA ASN A 462 14.19 11.35 17.60
C ASN A 462 13.24 11.65 18.78
N ASP A 463 13.75 12.14 19.89
CA ASP A 463 12.96 12.38 21.11
C ASP A 463 11.79 13.33 20.87
N THR A 464 11.98 14.38 20.10
CA THR A 464 10.92 15.33 19.73
C THR A 464 9.79 14.63 18.98
N ARG A 465 10.10 13.74 18.01
CA ARG A 465 9.07 13.01 17.24
C ARG A 465 8.44 11.90 18.04
N ILE A 466 9.17 11.28 18.94
CA ILE A 466 8.63 10.32 19.90
C ILE A 466 7.59 11.03 20.78
N GLN A 467 7.94 12.18 21.36
CA GLN A 467 7.00 12.96 22.17
C GLN A 467 5.78 13.40 21.37
N ARG A 468 5.96 13.92 20.14
CA ARG A 468 4.83 14.25 19.25
C ARG A 468 3.96 13.04 18.91
N THR A 469 4.55 11.84 18.84
CA THR A 469 3.80 10.61 18.63
C THR A 469 2.96 10.26 19.87
N ILE A 470 3.52 10.38 21.04
CA ILE A 470 2.80 10.16 22.31
C ILE A 470 1.64 11.16 22.45
N ASP A 471 1.87 12.42 22.12
CA ASP A 471 0.90 13.49 22.24
C ASP A 471 -0.10 13.57 21.07
N LEU A 472 0.01 12.72 20.06
CA LEU A 472 -0.75 12.84 18.80
C LEU A 472 -2.25 12.88 19.03
N SER A 473 -2.80 12.01 19.88
CA SER A 473 -4.24 12.01 20.20
C SER A 473 -4.69 13.33 20.80
N ALA A 474 -3.95 13.88 21.74
CA ALA A 474 -4.24 15.17 22.36
C ALA A 474 -4.16 16.33 21.34
N VAL A 475 -3.22 16.29 20.41
CA VAL A 475 -3.11 17.29 19.33
C VAL A 475 -4.31 17.20 18.40
N LEU A 476 -4.68 15.99 17.97
CA LEU A 476 -5.83 15.77 17.09
C LEU A 476 -7.14 16.25 17.74
N LEU A 477 -7.34 15.97 19.03
CA LEU A 477 -8.53 16.39 19.76
C LEU A 477 -8.62 17.92 19.85
N ARG A 478 -7.50 18.62 20.09
CA ARG A 478 -7.48 20.09 20.04
C ARG A 478 -7.88 20.66 18.68
N ASP A 479 -7.37 20.06 17.58
CA ASP A 479 -7.73 20.47 16.22
C ASP A 479 -9.21 20.21 15.90
N ILE A 480 -9.75 19.08 16.40
CA ILE A 480 -11.14 18.71 16.29
C ILE A 480 -12.02 19.71 17.06
N ASP A 481 -11.67 20.01 18.30
CA ASP A 481 -12.40 20.98 19.11
C ASP A 481 -12.42 22.38 18.47
N ALA A 482 -11.27 22.84 17.94
CA ALA A 482 -11.20 24.07 17.18
C ALA A 482 -12.09 24.06 15.93
N SER A 483 -12.22 22.92 15.27
CA SER A 483 -13.10 22.73 14.11
C SER A 483 -14.57 22.72 14.51
N ILE A 484 -14.93 22.07 15.62
CA ILE A 484 -16.27 22.07 16.19
C ILE A 484 -16.69 23.50 16.56
N GLN A 485 -15.82 24.26 17.24
CA GLN A 485 -16.12 25.65 17.59
C GLN A 485 -16.31 26.52 16.35
N ARG A 486 -15.51 26.39 15.32
CA ARG A 486 -15.70 27.12 14.05
C ARG A 486 -17.03 26.78 13.40
N LYS A 487 -17.43 25.50 13.33
CA LYS A 487 -18.71 25.06 12.76
C LYS A 487 -19.89 25.54 13.58
N ARG A 488 -19.80 25.52 14.90
CA ARG A 488 -20.86 26.09 15.80
C ARG A 488 -21.04 27.57 15.53
N LYS A 489 -19.97 28.35 15.43
CA LYS A 489 -20.05 29.79 15.12
C LYS A 489 -20.62 30.07 13.73
N ALA A 490 -20.31 29.22 12.73
CA ALA A 490 -20.85 29.36 11.39
C ALA A 490 -22.33 28.94 11.26
N GLY A 491 -22.82 28.09 12.16
CA GLY A 491 -24.18 27.53 12.14
C GLY A 491 -25.12 28.17 13.15
N HIS A 492 -25.05 29.51 13.41
CA HIS A 492 -25.97 30.21 14.26
C HIS A 492 -27.41 29.90 13.87
N LYS A 493 -28.26 29.58 14.85
CA LYS A 493 -29.70 29.36 14.67
C LYS A 493 -30.42 30.69 14.54
N SER A 494 -31.62 30.66 14.02
CA SER A 494 -32.46 31.86 13.85
C SER A 494 -32.81 32.61 15.16
N ASP A 495 -32.73 31.91 16.31
CA ASP A 495 -32.90 32.47 17.66
C ASP A 495 -31.60 33.04 18.26
N GLY A 496 -30.50 33.10 17.49
CA GLY A 496 -29.19 33.57 17.95
C GLY A 496 -28.39 32.54 18.77
N SER A 497 -28.93 31.34 19.03
CA SER A 497 -28.22 30.29 19.78
C SER A 497 -27.21 29.54 18.92
N LEU A 498 -26.15 29.01 19.55
CA LEU A 498 -25.20 28.15 18.89
C LEU A 498 -25.69 26.70 18.90
N PRO A 499 -25.51 25.93 17.80
CA PRO A 499 -25.80 24.51 17.79
C PRO A 499 -24.96 23.76 18.84
N LYS A 500 -25.49 22.66 19.37
CA LYS A 500 -24.72 21.79 20.29
C LYS A 500 -23.51 21.19 19.57
N ALA A 501 -22.44 20.87 20.31
CA ALA A 501 -21.25 20.28 19.73
C ALA A 501 -21.53 19.00 18.89
N VAL A 502 -22.45 18.17 19.37
CA VAL A 502 -22.85 16.92 18.69
C VAL A 502 -23.57 17.19 17.37
N GLU A 503 -24.31 18.26 17.23
CA GLU A 503 -25.08 18.62 16.02
C GLU A 503 -24.15 19.02 14.85
N VAL A 504 -22.90 19.41 15.14
CA VAL A 504 -21.92 19.83 14.13
C VAL A 504 -20.85 18.76 13.84
N ILE A 505 -20.94 17.60 14.50
CA ILE A 505 -20.07 16.46 14.22
C ILE A 505 -20.53 15.79 12.93
N ASP A 506 -19.78 16.02 11.87
CA ASP A 506 -19.99 15.34 10.60
C ASP A 506 -19.14 14.04 10.52
N PRO A 507 -19.34 13.20 9.50
CA PRO A 507 -18.57 11.98 9.32
C PRO A 507 -17.05 12.20 9.23
N GLU A 508 -16.58 13.38 8.78
CA GLU A 508 -15.15 13.69 8.67
C GLU A 508 -14.52 13.88 10.06
N LEU A 509 -15.14 14.68 10.90
CA LEU A 509 -14.73 14.87 12.29
C LEU A 509 -14.82 13.55 13.07
N GLY A 510 -15.91 12.80 12.87
CA GLY A 510 -16.06 11.47 13.48
C GLY A 510 -14.94 10.53 13.14
N ARG A 511 -14.49 10.51 11.88
CA ARG A 511 -13.33 9.70 11.45
C ARG A 511 -12.02 10.16 12.12
N ASP A 512 -11.84 11.44 12.38
CA ASP A 512 -10.66 11.95 13.09
C ASP A 512 -10.68 11.57 14.57
N ILE A 513 -11.84 11.60 15.22
CA ILE A 513 -12.00 11.13 16.60
C ILE A 513 -11.73 9.63 16.68
N MET A 514 -12.25 8.83 15.74
CA MET A 514 -11.92 7.40 15.65
C MET A 514 -10.43 7.17 15.47
N ALA A 515 -9.74 8.00 14.67
CA ALA A 515 -8.30 7.88 14.46
C ALA A 515 -7.50 8.23 15.72
N ALA A 516 -7.90 9.25 16.49
CA ALA A 516 -7.27 9.58 17.76
C ALA A 516 -7.41 8.44 18.78
N LEU A 517 -8.61 7.88 18.91
CA LEU A 517 -8.84 6.73 19.79
C LEU A 517 -8.09 5.47 19.36
N ALA A 518 -8.08 5.17 18.05
CA ALA A 518 -7.32 4.03 17.51
C ALA A 518 -5.81 4.19 17.72
N HIS A 519 -5.30 5.42 17.66
CA HIS A 519 -3.91 5.73 17.98
C HIS A 519 -3.59 5.41 19.45
N ASP A 520 -4.44 5.82 20.38
CA ASP A 520 -4.27 5.52 21.82
C ASP A 520 -4.29 4.00 22.09
N ILE A 521 -5.17 3.26 21.41
CA ILE A 521 -5.23 1.79 21.48
C ILE A 521 -3.92 1.18 20.96
N LEU A 522 -3.38 1.70 19.85
CA LEU A 522 -2.11 1.24 19.29
C LEU A 522 -0.94 1.53 20.24
N LEU A 523 -0.90 2.70 20.87
CA LEU A 523 0.15 3.04 21.85
C LEU A 523 0.04 2.20 23.12
N ALA A 524 -1.16 1.87 23.57
CA ALA A 524 -1.34 1.13 24.83
C ALA A 524 -0.70 -0.28 24.81
N ARG A 525 -0.75 -0.98 23.67
CA ARG A 525 -0.21 -2.35 23.58
C ARG A 525 0.29 -2.75 22.19
N ALA A 526 0.23 -1.89 21.19
CA ALA A 526 0.49 -2.20 19.78
C ALA A 526 -0.13 -3.53 19.31
N PRO A 527 -1.45 -3.74 19.46
CA PRO A 527 -2.11 -4.93 18.96
C PRO A 527 -1.94 -5.04 17.44
N ARG A 528 -2.16 -6.23 16.87
CA ARG A 528 -2.17 -6.37 15.42
C ARG A 528 -3.26 -5.50 14.81
N SER A 529 -3.01 -4.98 13.62
CA SER A 529 -3.89 -4.05 12.90
C SER A 529 -5.35 -4.53 12.87
N GLU A 530 -5.56 -5.81 12.63
CA GLU A 530 -6.88 -6.44 12.54
C GLU A 530 -7.64 -6.36 13.87
N ASN A 531 -6.96 -6.55 15.01
CA ASN A 531 -7.58 -6.45 16.34
C ASN A 531 -8.04 -5.03 16.67
N VAL A 532 -7.43 -3.99 16.07
CA VAL A 532 -7.88 -2.60 16.24
C VAL A 532 -9.08 -2.29 15.35
N VAL A 533 -8.98 -2.59 14.04
CA VAL A 533 -10.07 -2.26 13.09
C VAL A 533 -11.34 -3.04 13.36
N MET A 534 -11.21 -4.29 13.79
CA MET A 534 -12.33 -5.18 14.11
C MET A 534 -12.73 -5.16 15.58
N ALA A 535 -12.22 -4.19 16.37
CA ALA A 535 -12.62 -4.05 17.76
C ALA A 535 -14.14 -3.93 17.90
N ARG A 536 -14.71 -4.66 18.86
CA ARG A 536 -16.15 -4.76 19.06
C ARG A 536 -16.57 -4.07 20.36
N LEU A 537 -17.81 -3.66 20.44
CA LEU A 537 -18.39 -3.01 21.62
C LEU A 537 -18.41 -3.96 22.82
N ASP A 538 -18.74 -5.24 22.61
CA ASP A 538 -18.79 -6.29 23.63
C ASP A 538 -17.40 -6.70 24.17
N TRP A 539 -16.31 -6.21 23.57
CA TRP A 539 -14.94 -6.39 24.09
C TRP A 539 -14.53 -5.31 25.09
N VAL A 540 -15.32 -4.26 25.24
CA VAL A 540 -15.02 -3.15 26.15
C VAL A 540 -15.49 -3.49 27.57
N VAL A 541 -14.56 -3.49 28.50
CA VAL A 541 -14.82 -3.74 29.94
C VAL A 541 -14.34 -2.52 30.72
N TRP A 542 -15.20 -2.00 31.58
CA TRP A 542 -14.89 -0.90 32.48
C TRP A 542 -14.53 -1.40 33.86
N GLN A 543 -13.43 -0.91 34.40
CA GLN A 543 -13.01 -1.18 35.77
C GLN A 543 -12.33 0.04 36.38
N ASP A 544 -12.79 0.48 37.54
CA ASP A 544 -12.20 1.62 38.30
C ASP A 544 -12.05 2.89 37.45
N GLY A 545 -13.05 3.21 36.63
CA GLY A 545 -13.06 4.37 35.72
C GLY A 545 -12.08 4.27 34.56
N ARG A 546 -11.49 3.09 34.31
CA ARG A 546 -10.64 2.83 33.15
C ARG A 546 -11.25 1.77 32.25
N ALA A 547 -11.08 1.96 30.98
CA ALA A 547 -11.48 0.98 29.97
C ALA A 547 -10.35 0.00 29.64
N ARG A 548 -10.72 -1.22 29.39
CA ARG A 548 -9.87 -2.24 28.77
C ARG A 548 -10.62 -2.92 27.65
N ILE A 549 -9.90 -3.25 26.58
CA ILE A 549 -10.44 -3.99 25.44
C ILE A 549 -9.93 -5.42 25.56
N VAL A 550 -10.85 -6.37 25.73
CA VAL A 550 -10.56 -7.79 25.90
C VAL A 550 -10.88 -8.51 24.59
N VAL A 551 -9.85 -8.77 23.79
CA VAL A 551 -9.98 -9.47 22.51
C VAL A 551 -9.92 -10.96 22.75
N PRO A 552 -10.97 -11.74 22.42
CA PRO A 552 -10.99 -13.18 22.62
C PRO A 552 -9.80 -13.87 21.93
N ALA A 553 -9.21 -14.86 22.59
CA ALA A 553 -8.04 -15.57 22.06
C ALA A 553 -8.26 -16.11 20.64
N ALA A 554 -9.46 -16.64 20.36
CA ALA A 554 -9.84 -17.13 19.04
C ALA A 554 -9.80 -16.05 17.91
N GLN A 555 -9.89 -14.77 18.27
CA GLN A 555 -9.80 -13.64 17.33
C GLN A 555 -8.38 -13.09 17.20
N VAL A 556 -7.42 -13.63 17.95
CA VAL A 556 -6.02 -13.20 17.92
C VAL A 556 -5.20 -14.17 17.09
N LYS A 557 -4.66 -13.70 15.97
CA LYS A 557 -3.77 -14.52 15.13
C LYS A 557 -2.65 -15.15 15.99
N MET A 558 -2.36 -16.42 15.83
CA MET A 558 -1.37 -17.22 16.56
C MET A 558 -1.77 -17.59 18.01
N ARG A 559 -2.99 -17.35 18.43
CA ARG A 559 -3.56 -17.91 19.65
C ARG A 559 -4.61 -18.99 19.32
N SER A 560 -4.74 -19.94 20.21
CA SER A 560 -5.77 -20.98 20.18
C SER A 560 -6.91 -20.60 21.15
N ALA A 561 -8.06 -21.25 21.04
CA ALA A 561 -9.20 -20.96 21.91
C ALA A 561 -8.91 -21.22 23.40
N GLY A 562 -7.90 -22.04 23.75
CA GLY A 562 -7.45 -22.29 25.13
C GLY A 562 -6.39 -21.31 25.65
N ASP A 563 -5.91 -20.41 24.80
CA ASP A 563 -4.95 -19.36 25.25
C ASP A 563 -5.70 -18.23 25.97
N ALA A 564 -4.99 -17.45 26.81
CA ALA A 564 -5.57 -16.29 27.45
C ALA A 564 -5.96 -15.19 26.42
N ASP A 565 -7.04 -14.47 26.71
CA ASP A 565 -7.48 -13.33 25.91
C ASP A 565 -6.43 -12.22 25.84
N LEU A 566 -6.45 -11.42 24.76
CA LEU A 566 -5.58 -10.26 24.61
C LEU A 566 -6.24 -9.05 25.28
N THR A 567 -5.75 -8.65 26.44
CA THR A 567 -6.24 -7.45 27.15
C THR A 567 -5.41 -6.23 26.79
N ILE A 568 -6.05 -5.16 26.33
CA ILE A 568 -5.46 -3.84 26.05
C ILE A 568 -5.99 -2.88 27.10
N GLN A 569 -5.12 -2.47 28.03
CA GLN A 569 -5.49 -1.53 29.08
C GLN A 569 -5.33 -0.10 28.57
N LEU A 570 -6.37 0.74 28.70
CA LEU A 570 -6.32 2.14 28.31
C LEU A 570 -5.96 3.04 29.50
N GLY A 571 -5.16 4.08 29.22
CA GLY A 571 -4.87 5.13 30.18
C GLY A 571 -6.11 5.98 30.49
N LYS A 572 -6.07 6.84 31.51
CA LYS A 572 -7.22 7.68 31.92
C LYS A 572 -7.75 8.55 30.79
N ALA A 573 -6.87 9.24 30.04
CA ALA A 573 -7.26 10.10 28.92
C ALA A 573 -7.93 9.30 27.78
N ALA A 574 -7.35 8.19 27.37
CA ALA A 574 -7.90 7.30 26.35
C ALA A 574 -9.24 6.66 26.78
N SER A 575 -9.39 6.33 28.06
CA SER A 575 -10.65 5.81 28.60
C SER A 575 -11.75 6.88 28.56
N LYS A 576 -11.43 8.12 28.93
CA LYS A 576 -12.36 9.25 28.82
C LYS A 576 -12.76 9.51 27.36
N LEU A 577 -11.78 9.46 26.43
CA LEU A 577 -12.04 9.60 25.00
C LEU A 577 -12.97 8.49 24.50
N LEU A 578 -12.72 7.24 24.91
CA LEU A 578 -13.57 6.10 24.54
C LEU A 578 -15.01 6.28 25.06
N SER A 579 -15.21 6.69 26.33
CA SER A 579 -16.55 6.97 26.88
C SER A 579 -17.25 8.05 26.05
N THR A 580 -16.60 9.21 25.85
CA THR A 580 -17.16 10.31 25.03
C THR A 580 -17.49 9.85 23.61
N TYR A 581 -16.61 9.04 23.01
CA TYR A 581 -16.84 8.50 21.68
C TYR A 581 -18.07 7.59 21.64
N LEU A 582 -18.18 6.64 22.55
CA LEU A 582 -19.30 5.70 22.58
C LEU A 582 -20.64 6.36 22.90
N GLU A 583 -20.66 7.32 23.82
CA GLU A 583 -21.88 7.96 24.31
C GLU A 583 -22.37 9.09 23.39
N THR A 584 -21.45 9.82 22.76
CA THR A 584 -21.79 11.07 22.07
C THR A 584 -21.47 11.01 20.57
N VAL A 585 -20.23 10.63 20.22
CA VAL A 585 -19.73 10.76 18.83
C VAL A 585 -20.26 9.63 17.96
N ARG A 586 -20.12 8.40 18.41
CA ARG A 586 -20.54 7.22 17.65
C ARG A 586 -22.02 7.28 17.29
N PRO A 587 -22.97 7.57 18.20
CA PRO A 587 -24.38 7.74 17.85
C PRO A 587 -24.62 8.83 16.80
N ALA A 588 -23.88 9.94 16.85
CA ALA A 588 -24.04 11.06 15.93
C ALA A 588 -23.60 10.76 14.49
N ILE A 589 -22.65 9.84 14.31
CA ILE A 589 -22.11 9.48 12.98
C ILE A 589 -22.73 8.21 12.39
N LEU A 590 -23.50 7.45 13.15
CA LEU A 590 -24.20 6.27 12.66
C LEU A 590 -25.37 6.65 11.76
N THR A 591 -25.52 5.91 10.66
CA THR A 591 -26.75 5.93 9.86
C THR A 591 -27.85 5.10 10.53
N ALA A 592 -29.09 5.26 10.11
CA ALA A 592 -30.22 4.49 10.66
C ALA A 592 -30.01 2.97 10.53
N SER A 593 -29.38 2.53 9.43
CA SER A 593 -29.05 1.12 9.18
C SER A 593 -27.90 0.55 10.03
N GLN A 594 -27.14 1.42 10.73
CA GLN A 594 -25.97 1.03 11.50
C GLN A 594 -26.20 0.96 13.02
N LYS A 595 -27.42 1.16 13.49
CA LYS A 595 -27.73 1.20 14.94
C LYS A 595 -27.23 -0.03 15.68
N GLU A 596 -27.39 -1.22 15.07
CA GLU A 596 -26.99 -2.52 15.62
C GLU A 596 -25.57 -2.94 15.23
N ASN A 597 -24.79 -2.06 14.56
CA ASN A 597 -23.43 -2.40 14.15
C ASN A 597 -22.56 -2.73 15.38
N PRO A 598 -21.97 -3.95 15.47
CA PRO A 598 -21.27 -4.41 16.66
C PRO A 598 -19.84 -3.84 16.78
N TYR A 599 -19.33 -3.23 15.72
CA TYR A 599 -17.96 -2.75 15.73
C TYR A 599 -17.81 -1.43 16.45
N MET A 600 -16.74 -1.28 17.22
CA MET A 600 -16.38 -0.02 17.86
C MET A 600 -16.22 1.10 16.82
N PHE A 601 -15.59 0.78 15.70
CA PHE A 601 -15.36 1.68 14.57
C PHE A 601 -16.20 1.25 13.36
N PRO A 602 -17.45 1.73 13.24
CA PRO A 602 -18.36 1.31 12.17
C PRO A 602 -17.90 1.81 10.80
N ALA A 603 -18.28 1.08 9.76
CA ALA A 603 -18.01 1.46 8.38
C ALA A 603 -18.56 2.88 8.07
N GLN A 604 -17.84 3.60 7.20
CA GLN A 604 -18.17 5.00 6.85
C GLN A 604 -18.66 5.13 5.40
N GLY A 605 -19.10 4.06 4.79
CA GLY A 605 -19.60 4.00 3.41
C GLY A 605 -21.00 3.43 3.31
N LYS A 606 -21.69 3.74 2.21
CA LYS A 606 -23.08 3.27 1.95
C LYS A 606 -23.17 1.77 1.63
N THR A 607 -22.06 1.15 1.19
CA THR A 607 -22.05 -0.22 0.64
C THR A 607 -21.78 -1.32 1.66
N ASN A 608 -21.40 -1.01 2.90
CA ASN A 608 -21.09 -2.01 3.93
C ASN A 608 -21.52 -1.51 5.32
N ALA A 609 -22.82 -1.31 5.50
CA ALA A 609 -23.37 -0.73 6.74
C ALA A 609 -23.02 -1.57 7.99
N ASP A 610 -22.98 -2.90 7.88
CA ASP A 610 -22.72 -3.81 9.01
C ASP A 610 -21.23 -4.07 9.25
N GLY A 611 -20.36 -3.46 8.45
CA GLY A 611 -18.92 -3.64 8.51
C GLY A 611 -18.21 -2.69 9.48
N HIS A 612 -16.90 -2.90 9.61
CA HIS A 612 -15.97 -2.00 10.31
C HIS A 612 -15.34 -0.97 9.36
N TYR A 613 -14.77 0.09 9.91
CA TYR A 613 -14.07 1.13 9.13
C TYR A 613 -12.70 0.64 8.63
N ALA A 614 -12.66 0.06 7.44
CA ALA A 614 -11.43 -0.48 6.82
C ALA A 614 -10.32 0.58 6.62
N GLY A 615 -10.69 1.86 6.44
CA GLY A 615 -9.76 2.99 6.26
C GLY A 615 -9.14 3.54 7.56
N LEU A 616 -9.53 3.05 8.73
CA LEU A 616 -9.16 3.59 10.04
C LEU A 616 -7.65 3.77 10.21
N LEU A 617 -6.88 2.71 10.04
CA LEU A 617 -5.44 2.77 10.28
C LEU A 617 -4.68 3.54 9.20
N LYS A 618 -5.21 3.61 7.98
CA LYS A 618 -4.68 4.50 6.95
C LYS A 618 -4.85 5.96 7.39
N ARG A 619 -5.96 6.30 8.03
CA ARG A 619 -6.19 7.64 8.59
C ARG A 619 -5.25 7.94 9.77
N VAL A 620 -5.09 6.99 10.70
CA VAL A 620 -4.12 7.13 11.81
C VAL A 620 -2.72 7.43 11.29
N THR A 621 -2.24 6.63 10.33
CA THR A 621 -0.89 6.83 9.79
C THR A 621 -0.76 8.11 8.96
N ALA A 622 -1.83 8.59 8.32
CA ALA A 622 -1.86 9.88 7.64
C ALA A 622 -1.76 11.05 8.63
N ARG A 623 -2.50 11.00 9.75
CA ARG A 623 -2.42 12.00 10.81
C ARG A 623 -1.06 11.99 11.51
N LEU A 624 -0.48 10.82 11.73
CA LEU A 624 0.89 10.71 12.25
C LEU A 624 1.89 11.37 11.28
N HIS A 625 1.79 11.09 9.98
CA HIS A 625 2.64 11.72 8.99
C HIS A 625 2.50 13.24 9.02
N GLU A 626 1.26 13.75 9.05
CA GLU A 626 0.97 15.19 9.10
C GLU A 626 1.58 15.88 10.33
N LYS A 627 1.44 15.29 11.53
CA LYS A 627 1.80 15.93 12.80
C LYS A 627 3.21 15.60 13.30
N VAL A 628 3.74 14.45 12.92
CA VAL A 628 5.06 13.97 13.37
C VAL A 628 6.11 14.04 12.24
N GLY A 629 5.66 14.04 10.98
CA GLY A 629 6.55 14.13 9.81
C GLY A 629 7.15 12.78 9.37
N VAL A 630 6.75 11.66 9.98
CA VAL A 630 7.25 10.33 9.63
C VAL A 630 6.13 9.46 9.08
N ARG A 631 6.32 8.94 7.86
CA ARG A 631 5.35 8.06 7.22
C ARG A 631 5.61 6.61 7.56
N ILE A 632 4.77 6.01 8.41
CA ILE A 632 4.83 4.59 8.76
C ILE A 632 3.58 3.84 8.30
N ASN A 633 3.69 2.51 8.26
CA ASN A 633 2.52 1.64 8.10
C ASN A 633 2.00 1.17 9.48
N PRO A 634 0.76 0.68 9.58
CA PRO A 634 0.20 0.26 10.88
C PRO A 634 0.99 -0.83 11.60
N HIS A 635 1.64 -1.72 10.86
CA HIS A 635 2.45 -2.79 11.46
C HIS A 635 3.70 -2.25 12.15
N LEU A 636 4.25 -1.15 11.62
CA LEU A 636 5.44 -0.52 12.17
C LEU A 636 5.19 0.13 13.55
N TYR A 637 3.94 0.39 13.94
CA TYR A 637 3.62 0.81 15.32
C TYR A 637 4.12 -0.16 16.39
N ARG A 638 4.05 -1.46 16.11
CA ARG A 638 4.57 -2.47 17.05
C ARG A 638 6.08 -2.33 17.26
N HIS A 639 6.78 -2.14 16.14
CA HIS A 639 8.22 -1.92 16.17
C HIS A 639 8.56 -0.56 16.79
N LEU A 640 7.77 0.48 16.52
CA LEU A 640 7.96 1.80 17.11
C LEU A 640 7.86 1.77 18.65
N ILE A 641 6.88 1.06 19.21
CA ILE A 641 6.75 0.93 20.67
C ILE A 641 7.95 0.19 21.25
N GLY A 642 8.37 -0.91 20.63
CA GLY A 642 9.59 -1.61 21.06
C GLY A 642 10.83 -0.72 20.95
N TRP A 643 10.95 0.01 19.84
CA TRP A 643 12.02 0.97 19.59
C TRP A 643 12.09 2.06 20.67
N ILE A 644 10.96 2.70 21.00
CA ILE A 644 10.88 3.75 22.00
C ILE A 644 11.35 3.21 23.35
N TRP A 645 10.83 2.07 23.78
CA TRP A 645 11.08 1.56 25.12
C TRP A 645 12.48 0.97 25.29
N LEU A 646 13.01 0.35 24.24
CA LEU A 646 14.38 -0.21 24.28
C LEU A 646 15.47 0.85 24.14
N ARG A 647 15.17 2.04 23.61
CA ARG A 647 16.10 3.18 23.63
C ARG A 647 16.43 3.66 25.04
N ASP A 648 15.50 3.46 25.98
CA ASP A 648 15.70 3.89 27.36
C ASP A 648 16.62 2.90 28.13
N SER A 649 16.43 1.61 27.91
CA SER A 649 17.28 0.55 28.48
C SER A 649 16.98 -0.81 27.82
N LEU A 650 18.02 -1.60 27.58
CA LEU A 650 17.91 -2.99 27.11
C LEU A 650 17.29 -3.93 28.15
N ASP A 651 17.30 -3.58 29.41
CA ASP A 651 16.61 -4.31 30.50
C ASP A 651 15.09 -4.42 30.24
N HIS A 652 14.57 -3.61 29.32
CA HIS A 652 13.18 -3.67 28.93
C HIS A 652 12.86 -4.78 27.92
N LEU A 653 13.85 -5.53 27.38
CA LEU A 653 13.63 -6.61 26.40
C LEU A 653 12.56 -7.62 26.84
N PRO A 654 12.58 -8.20 28.07
CA PRO A 654 11.53 -9.12 28.50
C PRO A 654 10.15 -8.45 28.62
N LYS A 655 10.12 -7.16 28.99
CA LYS A 655 8.89 -6.38 29.10
C LYS A 655 8.29 -6.11 27.72
N VAL A 656 9.14 -5.72 26.75
CA VAL A 656 8.75 -5.50 25.34
C VAL A 656 8.26 -6.81 24.71
N GLN A 657 8.93 -7.93 24.95
CA GLN A 657 8.47 -9.26 24.52
C GLN A 657 7.03 -9.53 24.98
N ARG A 658 6.74 -9.34 26.27
CA ARG A 658 5.41 -9.55 26.85
C ARG A 658 4.38 -8.56 26.30
N LEU A 659 4.75 -7.29 26.18
CA LEU A 659 3.87 -6.24 25.65
C LEU A 659 3.46 -6.55 24.22
N LEU A 660 4.41 -6.93 23.36
CA LEU A 660 4.18 -7.27 21.98
C LEU A 660 3.59 -8.69 21.80
N GLY A 661 3.63 -9.53 22.82
CA GLY A 661 3.14 -10.91 22.77
C GLY A 661 3.99 -11.81 21.85
N HIS A 662 5.30 -11.61 21.82
CA HIS A 662 6.23 -12.52 21.15
C HIS A 662 6.39 -13.80 21.97
N LYS A 663 6.24 -14.96 21.31
CA LYS A 663 6.34 -16.26 21.99
C LYS A 663 7.76 -16.56 22.51
N ARG A 664 8.79 -16.05 21.81
CA ARG A 664 10.21 -16.27 22.16
C ARG A 664 10.90 -14.93 22.33
N LEU A 665 11.78 -14.83 23.33
CA LEU A 665 12.62 -13.63 23.57
C LEU A 665 13.53 -13.37 22.36
N GLN A 666 14.09 -14.44 21.77
CA GLN A 666 14.92 -14.36 20.57
C GLN A 666 14.26 -13.55 19.45
N THR A 667 12.95 -13.71 19.23
CA THR A 667 12.22 -12.90 18.24
C THR A 667 12.30 -11.40 18.55
N THR A 668 12.32 -11.01 19.81
CA THR A 668 12.47 -9.60 20.20
C THR A 668 13.91 -9.15 20.00
N ILE A 669 14.87 -9.96 20.38
CA ILE A 669 16.29 -9.70 20.17
C ILE A 669 16.58 -9.53 18.67
N ASP A 670 16.18 -10.48 17.83
CA ASP A 670 16.39 -10.43 16.38
C ASP A 670 15.82 -9.16 15.74
N HIS A 671 14.68 -8.66 16.25
CA HIS A 671 14.07 -7.43 15.74
C HIS A 671 14.78 -6.15 16.16
N TYR A 672 15.52 -6.16 17.26
CA TYR A 672 16.10 -4.95 17.84
C TYR A 672 17.62 -5.05 18.04
N ALA A 673 18.28 -6.06 17.46
CA ALA A 673 19.73 -6.27 17.58
C ALA A 673 20.57 -5.04 17.22
N GLU A 674 20.14 -4.24 16.21
CA GLU A 674 20.83 -3.02 15.82
C GLU A 674 20.78 -1.91 16.90
N LEU A 675 19.70 -1.85 17.70
CA LEU A 675 19.65 -0.97 18.89
C LEU A 675 20.60 -1.44 19.95
N ASP A 676 20.72 -2.76 20.10
CA ASP A 676 21.56 -3.42 21.05
C ASP A 676 23.04 -2.98 20.91
N GLU A 677 23.60 -3.08 19.71
CA GLU A 677 24.99 -2.66 19.44
C GLU A 677 25.26 -1.20 19.76
N THR A 678 24.33 -0.30 19.40
CA THR A 678 24.50 1.13 19.64
C THR A 678 24.40 1.47 21.13
N LEU A 679 23.45 0.87 21.84
CA LEU A 679 23.24 1.11 23.28
C LEU A 679 24.36 0.52 24.10
N ILE A 680 24.79 -0.70 23.82
CA ILE A 680 25.95 -1.34 24.50
C ILE A 680 27.21 -0.50 24.29
N SER A 681 27.47 -0.03 23.06
CA SER A 681 28.59 0.86 22.82
C SER A 681 28.52 2.14 23.63
N ASN A 682 27.36 2.77 23.72
CA ASN A 682 27.18 4.01 24.47
C ASN A 682 27.32 3.76 26.00
N GLU A 683 26.74 2.69 26.51
CA GLU A 683 26.89 2.30 27.92
C GLU A 683 28.34 1.97 28.26
N TRP A 684 29.04 1.28 27.35
CA TRP A 684 30.46 0.99 27.53
C TRP A 684 31.30 2.27 27.56
N LEU A 685 31.06 3.19 26.64
CA LEU A 685 31.76 4.49 26.60
C LEU A 685 31.46 5.31 27.83
N ALA A 686 30.22 5.39 28.29
CA ALA A 686 29.85 6.05 29.56
C ALA A 686 30.53 5.43 30.76
N HIS A 687 30.64 4.09 30.78
CA HIS A 687 31.39 3.37 31.84
C HIS A 687 32.89 3.69 31.80
N LEU A 688 33.49 3.77 30.62
CA LEU A 688 34.89 4.18 30.46
C LEU A 688 35.08 5.63 30.93
N ASP A 689 34.22 6.55 30.51
CA ASP A 689 34.29 7.96 30.89
C ASP A 689 34.18 8.13 32.42
N SER A 690 33.30 7.36 33.07
CA SER A 690 33.16 7.38 34.52
C SER A 690 34.40 6.92 35.27
N ARG A 691 35.23 6.05 34.66
CA ARG A 691 36.48 5.56 35.23
C ARG A 691 37.69 6.41 34.88
N THR A 692 37.65 7.16 33.77
CA THR A 692 38.73 8.08 33.39
C THR A 692 38.64 9.42 34.10
N ALA A 693 37.47 9.79 34.63
CA ALA A 693 37.26 11.01 35.43
C ALA A 693 37.62 10.85 36.92
N ALA A 694 38.06 9.67 37.37
CA ALA A 694 38.56 9.37 38.72
C ALA A 694 40.10 9.27 38.71
#